data_c52c9c0c3ae4da49c9457f8690346a2a
#
_entry.id   c52c9c0c3ae4da49c9457f8690346a2a
#
_cell.length_a   1.000
_cell.length_b   1.000
_cell.length_c   1.000
_cell.angle_alpha   90.00
_cell.angle_beta   90.00
_cell.angle_gamma   90.00
#
_symmetry.space_group_name_H-M   'P 1'
#
loop_
_entity.id
_entity.type
_entity.pdbx_description
1 polymer ?
#
loop_
_entity_poly.entity_id
_entity_poly.type
_entity_poly.pdbx_seq_one_letter_code
_entity_poly.pdbx_strand_id
1 'polypeptide(L)'
;LLQLGLRCGDAVTISAEGDDEAGALAKICAAVTGLSAGEKAAAQRAAEAAAKATAPVAGWNPTGAPTIVPGIGASPGIAIGPVHVLATAEVAVPDEPEPLTSGADRLHRALQTTAGQLAALADDTERRLGKADAGIFRAQAELIADTDLITLACQLMVEGHGVAFAWNAAVDRMAGQLSALGNPVLAGRAADLRDVGRRVLAQIDPALTSGHDLPDEPCILIAADLAPSDTAGLDPTRVIGLATAQGGPTSHTAILARTLGIPAVVAGGPGLLALQDRATAILDGSTGRLYLDPSEADIASAAAWRERQHEQAEAEARERARPAETRDGHRIAIGANVNNPEQVPFALDQGAEGVGLMRTEFLFLERGDTPSEDDQYETYAGMLKALAGRPLIVRTLDIGGDKQVAHLQLPREENPFLGVRGARLLLRRPDLMEPQLRALYRAARDHVPADAPKGKDAPLAIMMPMITSIPEVLKLRAVAERIRAEIGAPEVPLGIMIEVPAAAIQADALARHCDFFSIGTNDLTQYALAIDRQNTELAPEADSLHPAVLRLIHMACEGAARHKRFVGVCGGIAGDPFGACLLAGLGVHELSMTPRDLPGVKARLRGSDLGALKALALRACEQEDAAAVRALDSAGGAA
;
A
#
# COMPACT_ATOMS: atom_id res chain seq x y z
N LEU A 1 -4.29 -6.34 39.23
CA LEU A 1 -3.14 -5.41 39.08
C LEU A 1 -3.36 -4.40 37.94
N LEU A 2 -3.78 -4.83 36.76
CA LEU A 2 -4.12 -3.93 35.65
C LEU A 2 -5.21 -2.90 35.97
N GLN A 3 -6.21 -3.28 36.82
CA GLN A 3 -7.24 -2.36 37.30
C GLN A 3 -6.73 -1.31 38.32
N LEU A 4 -5.56 -1.56 38.92
CA LEU A 4 -4.92 -0.65 39.88
C LEU A 4 -3.87 0.25 39.21
N GLY A 5 -3.66 0.14 37.89
CA GLY A 5 -2.71 0.97 37.14
C GLY A 5 -1.22 0.71 37.48
N LEU A 6 -0.91 -0.41 38.11
CA LEU A 6 0.46 -0.76 38.52
C LEU A 6 1.32 -1.18 37.32
N ARG A 7 2.59 -0.74 37.32
CA ARG A 7 3.59 -1.04 36.27
C ARG A 7 4.70 -1.94 36.83
N CYS A 8 5.43 -2.60 35.94
CA CYS A 8 6.61 -3.36 36.33
C CYS A 8 7.65 -2.42 36.97
N GLY A 9 8.08 -2.75 38.20
CA GLY A 9 9.00 -1.92 38.99
C GLY A 9 8.34 -1.09 40.08
N ASP A 10 7.01 -1.01 40.11
CA ASP A 10 6.30 -0.32 41.21
C ASP A 10 6.43 -1.10 42.52
N ALA A 11 6.70 -0.38 43.60
CA ALA A 11 6.73 -0.96 44.95
C ALA A 11 5.31 -1.11 45.50
N VAL A 12 4.91 -2.33 45.77
CA VAL A 12 3.56 -2.65 46.28
C VAL A 12 3.66 -3.28 47.67
N THR A 13 2.89 -2.76 48.61
CA THR A 13 2.72 -3.38 49.90
C THR A 13 1.43 -4.20 49.92
N ILE A 14 1.54 -5.49 50.22
CA ILE A 14 0.42 -6.41 50.31
C ILE A 14 0.21 -6.76 51.77
N SER A 15 -0.99 -6.56 52.31
CA SER A 15 -1.39 -6.98 53.66
C SER A 15 -2.58 -7.93 53.57
N ALA A 16 -2.61 -8.91 54.44
CA ALA A 16 -3.73 -9.83 54.60
C ALA A 16 -4.06 -9.93 56.09
N GLU A 17 -5.32 -10.10 56.42
CA GLU A 17 -5.83 -10.26 57.81
C GLU A 17 -6.87 -11.37 57.83
N GLY A 18 -6.72 -12.35 58.70
CA GLY A 18 -7.63 -13.50 58.84
C GLY A 18 -6.92 -14.78 59.26
N ASP A 19 -7.68 -15.85 59.45
CA ASP A 19 -7.19 -17.14 60.00
C ASP A 19 -6.15 -17.85 59.09
N ASP A 20 -6.04 -17.49 57.80
CA ASP A 20 -5.07 -18.04 56.81
C ASP A 20 -4.23 -16.92 56.16
N GLU A 21 -3.90 -15.88 56.92
CA GLU A 21 -3.18 -14.71 56.39
C GLU A 21 -1.83 -15.05 55.76
N ALA A 22 -1.06 -15.96 56.35
CA ALA A 22 0.23 -16.38 55.85
C ALA A 22 0.12 -17.14 54.50
N GLY A 23 -0.88 -18.01 54.37
CA GLY A 23 -1.16 -18.76 53.16
C GLY A 23 -1.68 -17.85 52.01
N ALA A 24 -2.54 -16.91 52.37
CA ALA A 24 -3.06 -15.92 51.42
C ALA A 24 -1.93 -14.98 50.92
N LEU A 25 -1.10 -14.47 51.80
CA LEU A 25 0.06 -13.62 51.45
C LEU A 25 1.05 -14.34 50.53
N ALA A 26 1.38 -15.60 50.85
CA ALA A 26 2.28 -16.41 50.04
C ALA A 26 1.74 -16.62 48.61
N LYS A 27 0.43 -16.91 48.46
CA LYS A 27 -0.22 -17.07 47.14
C LYS A 27 -0.27 -15.76 46.33
N ILE A 28 -0.59 -14.66 47.00
CA ILE A 28 -0.66 -13.35 46.34
C ILE A 28 0.75 -12.89 45.92
N CYS A 29 1.75 -13.03 46.83
CA CYS A 29 3.15 -12.73 46.49
C CYS A 29 3.64 -13.59 45.32
N ALA A 30 3.36 -14.88 45.28
CA ALA A 30 3.71 -15.77 44.18
C ALA A 30 3.00 -15.36 42.86
N ALA A 31 1.75 -14.92 42.94
CA ALA A 31 1.01 -14.43 41.79
C ALA A 31 1.51 -13.07 41.27
N VAL A 32 2.01 -12.21 42.16
CA VAL A 32 2.55 -10.88 41.81
C VAL A 32 4.00 -10.96 41.30
N THR A 33 4.81 -11.86 41.86
CA THR A 33 6.22 -12.02 41.49
C THR A 33 6.45 -13.09 40.44
N GLY A 34 5.51 -14.01 40.24
CA GLY A 34 5.57 -15.03 39.18
C GLY A 34 5.03 -14.52 37.85
N LEU A 35 5.84 -14.61 36.82
CA LEU A 35 5.34 -14.33 35.47
C LEU A 35 4.19 -15.30 35.13
N SER A 36 3.05 -14.76 34.77
CA SER A 36 1.91 -15.53 34.26
C SER A 36 2.29 -16.25 32.97
N ALA A 37 1.54 -17.27 32.57
CA ALA A 37 1.77 -17.95 31.28
C ALA A 37 1.68 -16.97 30.10
N GLY A 38 0.81 -15.96 30.18
CA GLY A 38 0.70 -14.88 29.19
C GLY A 38 1.93 -13.96 29.15
N GLU A 39 2.50 -13.61 30.30
CA GLU A 39 3.71 -12.79 30.36
C GLU A 39 4.95 -13.56 29.91
N LYS A 40 5.05 -14.86 30.22
CA LYS A 40 6.11 -15.72 29.67
C LYS A 40 6.01 -15.82 28.15
N ALA A 41 4.81 -16.02 27.61
CA ALA A 41 4.57 -16.04 26.18
C ALA A 41 4.83 -14.67 25.51
N ALA A 42 4.54 -13.57 26.21
CA ALA A 42 4.87 -12.22 25.73
C ALA A 42 6.39 -11.96 25.76
N ALA A 43 7.08 -12.36 26.83
CA ALA A 43 8.55 -12.25 26.93
C ALA A 43 9.25 -13.13 25.89
N GLN A 44 8.74 -14.34 25.62
CA GLN A 44 9.27 -15.21 24.59
C GLN A 44 9.06 -14.62 23.19
N ARG A 45 7.86 -14.12 22.89
CA ARG A 45 7.59 -13.40 21.62
C ARG A 45 8.47 -12.16 21.45
N ALA A 46 8.70 -11.41 22.53
CA ALA A 46 9.60 -10.26 22.50
C ALA A 46 11.06 -10.68 22.24
N ALA A 47 11.52 -11.79 22.83
CA ALA A 47 12.85 -12.34 22.59
C ALA A 47 13.00 -12.88 21.15
N GLU A 48 12.00 -13.56 20.63
CA GLU A 48 11.94 -14.03 19.23
C GLU A 48 11.91 -12.85 18.25
N ALA A 49 11.12 -11.82 18.55
CA ALA A 49 11.09 -10.59 17.75
C ALA A 49 12.43 -9.85 17.76
N ALA A 50 13.10 -9.78 18.92
CA ALA A 50 14.44 -9.20 19.03
C ALA A 50 15.48 -10.01 18.25
N ALA A 51 15.43 -11.34 18.33
CA ALA A 51 16.32 -12.21 17.55
C ALA A 51 16.07 -12.07 16.03
N LYS A 52 14.80 -11.97 15.62
CA LYS A 52 14.41 -11.72 14.21
C LYS A 52 14.87 -10.33 13.75
N ALA A 53 14.80 -9.33 14.61
CA ALA A 53 15.25 -7.98 14.30
C ALA A 53 16.76 -7.88 14.07
N THR A 54 17.56 -8.70 14.76
CA THR A 54 19.03 -8.72 14.62
C THR A 54 19.53 -9.70 13.54
N ALA A 55 18.68 -10.57 13.00
CA ALA A 55 19.07 -11.49 11.94
C ALA A 55 19.51 -10.73 10.67
N PRO A 56 20.53 -11.22 9.93
CA PRO A 56 20.90 -10.65 8.64
C PRO A 56 19.72 -10.63 7.67
N VAL A 57 19.62 -9.54 6.91
CA VAL A 57 18.56 -9.34 5.92
C VAL A 57 19.14 -9.35 4.50
N ALA A 58 18.29 -9.60 3.52
CA ALA A 58 18.67 -9.39 2.12
C ALA A 58 18.89 -7.89 1.89
N GLY A 59 20.12 -7.50 1.49
CA GLY A 59 20.50 -6.12 1.30
C GLY A 59 21.71 -5.71 2.14
N TRP A 60 21.74 -4.47 2.58
CA TRP A 60 22.79 -3.99 3.45
C TRP A 60 22.62 -4.53 4.88
N ASN A 61 23.75 -4.93 5.47
CA ASN A 61 23.81 -5.34 6.88
C ASN A 61 24.97 -4.62 7.56
N PRO A 62 24.83 -4.19 8.83
CA PRO A 62 25.90 -3.55 9.57
C PRO A 62 27.07 -4.51 9.79
N THR A 63 28.28 -3.98 9.84
CA THR A 63 29.50 -4.71 10.20
C THR A 63 29.75 -4.71 11.72
N GLY A 64 29.21 -3.69 12.41
CA GLY A 64 29.19 -3.55 13.85
C GLY A 64 27.96 -4.17 14.50
N ALA A 65 27.68 -3.74 15.73
CA ALA A 65 26.50 -4.17 16.48
C ALA A 65 25.68 -2.92 16.93
N PRO A 66 25.13 -2.13 16.00
CA PRO A 66 24.28 -1.00 16.35
C PRO A 66 22.99 -1.46 17.02
N THR A 67 22.37 -0.60 17.82
CA THR A 67 21.03 -0.88 18.34
C THR A 67 20.02 -0.84 17.20
N ILE A 68 19.24 -1.92 17.02
CA ILE A 68 18.27 -2.02 15.94
C ILE A 68 16.87 -1.77 16.48
N VAL A 69 16.19 -0.78 15.91
CA VAL A 69 14.75 -0.56 16.11
C VAL A 69 14.02 -1.15 14.90
N PRO A 70 13.26 -2.24 15.11
CA PRO A 70 12.49 -2.84 14.02
C PRO A 70 11.20 -2.07 13.77
N GLY A 71 10.79 -2.02 12.52
CA GLY A 71 9.53 -1.49 12.03
C GLY A 71 9.14 -2.19 10.74
N ILE A 72 8.30 -1.54 9.95
CA ILE A 72 7.84 -2.02 8.64
C ILE A 72 8.40 -1.07 7.57
N GLY A 73 9.05 -1.63 6.56
CA GLY A 73 9.53 -0.84 5.41
C GLY A 73 8.36 -0.22 4.66
N ALA A 74 8.39 1.09 4.51
CA ALA A 74 7.31 1.85 3.89
C ALA A 74 7.73 2.50 2.57
N SER A 75 8.97 2.93 2.44
CA SER A 75 9.57 3.46 1.21
C SER A 75 11.03 3.01 1.14
N PRO A 76 11.47 2.39 0.04
CA PRO A 76 12.80 1.80 -0.06
C PRO A 76 13.92 2.84 -0.08
N GLY A 77 15.12 2.41 0.30
CA GLY A 77 16.34 3.21 0.29
C GLY A 77 17.02 3.30 1.65
N ILE A 78 18.23 3.85 1.66
CA ILE A 78 19.02 4.07 2.87
C ILE A 78 19.20 5.57 3.10
N ALA A 79 18.82 6.05 4.29
CA ALA A 79 19.13 7.39 4.79
C ALA A 79 20.18 7.30 5.91
N ILE A 80 21.14 8.22 5.90
CA ILE A 80 22.21 8.30 6.90
C ILE A 80 22.28 9.75 7.38
N GLY A 81 22.05 9.99 8.66
CA GLY A 81 22.09 11.34 9.21
C GLY A 81 21.64 11.42 10.67
N PRO A 82 21.60 12.64 11.21
CA PRO A 82 21.07 12.87 12.55
C PRO A 82 19.57 12.66 12.58
N VAL A 83 19.06 12.12 13.68
CA VAL A 83 17.62 12.03 13.92
C VAL A 83 17.09 13.37 14.43
N HIS A 84 15.89 13.71 14.03
CA HIS A 84 15.13 14.83 14.59
C HIS A 84 13.77 14.31 15.05
N VAL A 85 13.50 14.39 16.36
CA VAL A 85 12.27 13.88 16.97
C VAL A 85 11.24 15.01 17.03
N LEU A 86 10.17 14.90 16.24
CA LEU A 86 9.03 15.78 16.34
C LEU A 86 8.32 15.54 17.67
N ALA A 87 8.48 16.46 18.59
CA ALA A 87 7.78 16.42 19.86
C ALA A 87 6.28 16.67 19.62
N THR A 88 5.44 15.68 19.90
CA THR A 88 4.00 15.88 20.07
C THR A 88 3.77 16.52 21.44
N ALA A 89 4.10 17.79 21.58
CA ALA A 89 3.70 18.54 22.77
C ALA A 89 2.17 18.75 22.70
N GLU A 90 1.44 18.19 23.66
CA GLU A 90 0.08 18.69 23.92
C GLU A 90 0.21 20.16 24.33
N VAL A 91 -0.17 21.05 23.41
CA VAL A 91 -0.15 22.47 23.67
C VAL A 91 -1.28 22.74 24.65
N ALA A 92 -0.95 23.06 25.90
CA ALA A 92 -1.93 23.58 26.83
C ALA A 92 -2.45 24.93 26.35
N VAL A 93 -3.68 24.94 25.83
CA VAL A 93 -4.31 26.17 25.33
C VAL A 93 -4.86 26.94 26.52
N PRO A 94 -4.36 28.15 26.83
CA PRO A 94 -4.85 28.94 27.95
C PRO A 94 -6.29 29.39 27.68
N ASP A 95 -7.09 29.42 28.74
CA ASP A 95 -8.44 29.98 28.68
C ASP A 95 -8.39 31.46 29.03
N GLU A 96 -8.31 32.30 28.01
CA GLU A 96 -8.26 33.76 28.15
C GLU A 96 -9.58 34.37 27.65
N PRO A 97 -10.53 34.68 28.55
CA PRO A 97 -11.82 35.26 28.18
C PRO A 97 -11.67 36.60 27.45
N GLU A 98 -12.44 36.76 26.39
CA GLU A 98 -12.47 37.98 25.60
C GLU A 98 -13.93 38.34 25.22
N PRO A 99 -14.21 39.57 24.76
CA PRO A 99 -15.54 39.92 24.26
C PRO A 99 -16.00 39.02 23.13
N LEU A 100 -17.22 38.47 23.23
CA LEU A 100 -17.76 37.48 22.27
C LEU A 100 -17.66 37.95 20.81
N THR A 101 -17.90 39.23 20.54
CA THR A 101 -17.77 39.79 19.18
C THR A 101 -16.33 39.73 18.67
N SER A 102 -15.35 40.03 19.52
CA SER A 102 -13.92 39.92 19.17
C SER A 102 -13.51 38.46 18.90
N GLY A 103 -13.89 37.56 19.78
CA GLY A 103 -13.63 36.14 19.61
C GLY A 103 -14.27 35.56 18.35
N ALA A 104 -15.53 35.91 18.07
CA ALA A 104 -16.22 35.47 16.87
C ALA A 104 -15.55 35.97 15.59
N ASP A 105 -15.11 37.22 15.55
CA ASP A 105 -14.39 37.80 14.41
C ASP A 105 -13.01 37.16 14.20
N ARG A 106 -12.32 36.79 15.29
CA ARG A 106 -11.05 36.08 15.24
C ARG A 106 -11.24 34.66 14.69
N LEU A 107 -12.23 33.93 15.21
CA LEU A 107 -12.54 32.58 14.74
C LEU A 107 -12.92 32.59 13.25
N HIS A 108 -13.80 33.51 12.85
CA HIS A 108 -14.23 33.62 11.45
C HIS A 108 -13.04 33.86 10.51
N ARG A 109 -12.14 34.80 10.85
CA ARG A 109 -10.93 35.06 10.06
C ARG A 109 -9.99 33.87 10.02
N ALA A 110 -9.81 33.19 11.14
CA ALA A 110 -8.97 32.00 11.22
C ALA A 110 -9.51 30.88 10.32
N LEU A 111 -10.81 30.61 10.34
CA LEU A 111 -11.47 29.62 9.49
C LEU A 111 -11.33 29.98 8.00
N GLN A 112 -11.57 31.23 7.62
CA GLN A 112 -11.39 31.67 6.23
C GLN A 112 -9.95 31.54 5.74
N THR A 113 -8.99 31.97 6.57
CA THR A 113 -7.56 31.86 6.22
C THR A 113 -7.14 30.41 6.06
N THR A 114 -7.54 29.54 6.99
CA THR A 114 -7.24 28.10 6.94
C THR A 114 -7.89 27.43 5.73
N ALA A 115 -9.15 27.77 5.40
CA ALA A 115 -9.81 27.25 4.20
C ALA A 115 -9.06 27.65 2.92
N GLY A 116 -8.60 28.90 2.82
CA GLY A 116 -7.78 29.38 1.70
C GLY A 116 -6.43 28.64 1.61
N GLN A 117 -5.77 28.39 2.73
CA GLN A 117 -4.52 27.62 2.78
C GLN A 117 -4.73 26.16 2.35
N LEU A 118 -5.81 25.51 2.81
CA LEU A 118 -6.14 24.14 2.41
C LEU A 118 -6.47 24.03 0.93
N ALA A 119 -7.18 25.02 0.37
CA ALA A 119 -7.45 25.07 -1.07
C ALA A 119 -6.16 25.21 -1.89
N ALA A 120 -5.26 26.13 -1.51
CA ALA A 120 -3.96 26.29 -2.16
C ALA A 120 -3.10 25.04 -2.06
N LEU A 121 -3.14 24.36 -0.91
CA LEU A 121 -2.44 23.12 -0.67
C LEU A 121 -3.01 21.96 -1.50
N ALA A 122 -4.34 21.89 -1.65
CA ALA A 122 -5.00 20.94 -2.53
C ALA A 122 -4.56 21.14 -3.98
N ASP A 123 -4.53 22.38 -4.47
CA ASP A 123 -4.13 22.70 -5.84
C ASP A 123 -2.63 22.38 -6.11
N ASP A 124 -1.75 22.61 -5.13
CA ASP A 124 -0.34 22.24 -5.24
C ASP A 124 -0.15 20.75 -5.21
N THR A 125 -0.82 20.05 -4.30
CA THR A 125 -0.80 18.58 -4.19
C THR A 125 -1.34 17.93 -5.46
N GLU A 126 -2.44 18.46 -6.04
CA GLU A 126 -3.00 17.94 -7.28
C GLU A 126 -1.99 18.02 -8.44
N ARG A 127 -1.24 19.12 -8.53
CA ARG A 127 -0.19 19.31 -9.54
C ARG A 127 1.00 18.35 -9.37
N ARG A 128 1.37 18.04 -8.12
CA ARG A 128 2.57 17.26 -7.79
C ARG A 128 2.30 15.77 -7.67
N LEU A 129 1.17 15.38 -7.08
CA LEU A 129 0.86 14.03 -6.65
C LEU A 129 -0.41 13.45 -7.28
N GLY A 130 -1.28 14.32 -7.81
CA GLY A 130 -2.53 13.92 -8.44
C GLY A 130 -3.78 14.21 -7.61
N LYS A 131 -4.94 14.02 -8.23
CA LYS A 131 -6.25 14.42 -7.71
C LYS A 131 -6.67 13.66 -6.45
N ALA A 132 -6.28 12.38 -6.33
CA ALA A 132 -6.64 11.54 -5.19
C ALA A 132 -6.02 12.08 -3.88
N ASP A 133 -4.72 12.41 -3.90
CA ASP A 133 -4.02 12.94 -2.73
C ASP A 133 -4.49 14.36 -2.37
N ALA A 134 -4.84 15.17 -3.36
CA ALA A 134 -5.44 16.49 -3.16
C ALA A 134 -6.83 16.42 -2.48
N GLY A 135 -7.55 15.32 -2.66
CA GLY A 135 -8.87 15.09 -2.07
C GLY A 135 -8.88 15.19 -0.54
N ILE A 136 -7.78 14.83 0.12
CA ILE A 136 -7.65 14.92 1.59
C ILE A 136 -7.79 16.38 2.06
N PHE A 137 -7.10 17.31 1.41
CA PHE A 137 -7.13 18.71 1.80
C PHE A 137 -8.49 19.36 1.50
N ARG A 138 -9.18 18.91 0.45
CA ARG A 138 -10.56 19.34 0.18
C ARG A 138 -11.52 18.83 1.26
N ALA A 139 -11.39 17.57 1.67
CA ALA A 139 -12.18 17.02 2.78
C ALA A 139 -11.89 17.72 4.11
N GLN A 140 -10.63 18.10 4.37
CA GLN A 140 -10.25 18.89 5.54
C GLN A 140 -10.88 20.30 5.53
N ALA A 141 -10.98 20.92 4.36
CA ALA A 141 -11.67 22.22 4.23
C ALA A 141 -13.17 22.10 4.52
N GLU A 142 -13.79 20.98 4.19
CA GLU A 142 -15.19 20.70 4.57
C GLU A 142 -15.35 20.48 6.08
N LEU A 143 -14.39 19.81 6.73
CA LEU A 143 -14.43 19.56 8.18
C LEU A 143 -14.41 20.87 9.00
N ILE A 144 -13.62 21.87 8.61
CA ILE A 144 -13.62 23.17 9.33
C ILE A 144 -14.85 24.03 9.05
N ALA A 145 -15.58 23.73 7.98
CA ALA A 145 -16.85 24.39 7.66
C ALA A 145 -18.05 23.71 8.33
N ASP A 146 -17.84 22.65 9.10
CA ASP A 146 -18.89 21.91 9.79
C ASP A 146 -19.62 22.80 10.79
N THR A 147 -20.93 22.93 10.60
CA THR A 147 -21.79 23.81 11.40
C THR A 147 -21.90 23.37 12.86
N ASP A 148 -21.83 22.08 13.14
CA ASP A 148 -21.93 21.55 14.50
C ASP A 148 -20.65 21.86 15.29
N LEU A 149 -19.47 21.75 14.64
CA LEU A 149 -18.19 22.13 15.22
C LEU A 149 -18.15 23.62 15.55
N ILE A 150 -18.53 24.48 14.59
CA ILE A 150 -18.55 25.93 14.77
C ILE A 150 -19.55 26.32 15.85
N THR A 151 -20.73 25.70 15.85
CA THR A 151 -21.78 25.97 16.88
C THR A 151 -21.28 25.60 18.27
N LEU A 152 -20.60 24.46 18.42
CA LEU A 152 -20.03 24.03 19.71
C LEU A 152 -18.97 25.02 20.21
N ALA A 153 -18.06 25.48 19.32
CA ALA A 153 -17.08 26.50 19.68
C ALA A 153 -17.75 27.84 20.10
N CYS A 154 -18.78 28.27 19.36
CA CYS A 154 -19.55 29.45 19.70
C CYS A 154 -20.29 29.34 21.04
N GLN A 155 -20.84 28.16 21.37
CA GLN A 155 -21.48 27.89 22.67
C GLN A 155 -20.49 28.08 23.82
N LEU A 156 -19.28 27.48 23.70
CA LEU A 156 -18.24 27.62 24.71
C LEU A 156 -17.81 29.11 24.88
N MET A 157 -17.72 29.88 23.80
CA MET A 157 -17.44 31.31 23.90
C MET A 157 -18.57 32.08 24.61
N VAL A 158 -19.83 31.69 24.40
CA VAL A 158 -21.00 32.29 25.12
C VAL A 158 -20.95 31.92 26.59
N GLU A 159 -20.43 30.74 26.95
CA GLU A 159 -20.21 30.31 28.34
C GLU A 159 -19.07 31.11 29.03
N GLY A 160 -18.32 31.90 28.28
CA GLY A 160 -17.30 32.82 28.80
C GLY A 160 -15.86 32.36 28.56
N HIS A 161 -15.65 31.32 27.77
CA HIS A 161 -14.32 30.85 27.40
C HIS A 161 -13.68 31.67 26.28
N GLY A 162 -12.35 31.79 26.27
CA GLY A 162 -11.58 32.42 25.22
C GLY A 162 -11.65 31.65 23.90
N VAL A 163 -11.51 32.33 22.76
CA VAL A 163 -11.70 31.73 21.44
C VAL A 163 -10.76 30.56 21.15
N ALA A 164 -9.49 30.63 21.56
CA ALA A 164 -8.51 29.56 21.37
C ALA A 164 -8.90 28.31 22.15
N PHE A 165 -9.25 28.47 23.44
CA PHE A 165 -9.72 27.39 24.29
C PHE A 165 -11.02 26.77 23.76
N ALA A 166 -12.02 27.62 23.42
CA ALA A 166 -13.31 27.18 22.93
C ALA A 166 -13.19 26.36 21.62
N TRP A 167 -12.36 26.81 20.70
CA TRP A 167 -12.08 26.08 19.47
C TRP A 167 -11.41 24.73 19.73
N ASN A 168 -10.32 24.71 20.53
CA ASN A 168 -9.60 23.47 20.83
C ASN A 168 -10.50 22.47 21.56
N ALA A 169 -11.27 22.90 22.55
CA ALA A 169 -12.20 22.06 23.30
C ALA A 169 -13.33 21.49 22.40
N ALA A 170 -13.82 22.27 21.45
CA ALA A 170 -14.82 21.81 20.49
C ALA A 170 -14.24 20.70 19.57
N VAL A 171 -13.03 20.92 19.04
CA VAL A 171 -12.31 19.93 18.21
C VAL A 171 -12.07 18.64 18.99
N ASP A 172 -11.54 18.72 20.20
CA ASP A 172 -11.24 17.54 21.02
C ASP A 172 -12.50 16.76 21.37
N ARG A 173 -13.58 17.44 21.69
CA ARG A 173 -14.88 16.81 22.01
C ARG A 173 -15.45 16.05 20.81
N MET A 174 -15.45 16.65 19.62
CA MET A 174 -15.95 15.98 18.41
C MET A 174 -15.02 14.85 17.96
N ALA A 175 -13.71 15.06 17.98
CA ALA A 175 -12.74 14.01 17.67
C ALA A 175 -12.83 12.83 18.63
N GLY A 176 -13.04 13.10 19.92
CA GLY A 176 -13.29 12.09 20.95
C GLY A 176 -14.55 11.25 20.67
N GLN A 177 -15.64 11.91 20.25
CA GLN A 177 -16.88 11.23 19.87
C GLN A 177 -16.68 10.31 18.65
N LEU A 178 -15.97 10.78 17.60
CA LEU A 178 -15.65 9.98 16.42
C LEU A 178 -14.79 8.76 16.78
N SER A 179 -13.80 8.93 17.64
CA SER A 179 -12.93 7.84 18.10
C SER A 179 -13.68 6.80 18.93
N ALA A 180 -14.66 7.22 19.73
CA ALA A 180 -15.46 6.34 20.59
C ALA A 180 -16.41 5.40 19.82
N LEU A 181 -16.69 5.68 18.54
CA LEU A 181 -17.55 4.85 17.71
C LEU A 181 -16.90 3.51 17.28
N GLY A 182 -15.63 3.27 17.59
CA GLY A 182 -14.96 1.99 17.36
C GLY A 182 -14.79 1.59 15.89
N ASN A 183 -14.97 2.53 14.97
CA ASN A 183 -14.83 2.32 13.53
C ASN A 183 -13.47 2.89 13.04
N PRO A 184 -12.59 2.08 12.42
CA PRO A 184 -11.27 2.54 11.95
C PRO A 184 -11.32 3.75 11.00
N VAL A 185 -12.32 3.84 10.13
CA VAL A 185 -12.50 4.97 9.21
C VAL A 185 -12.83 6.25 9.97
N LEU A 186 -13.70 6.16 10.98
CA LEU A 186 -14.06 7.31 11.81
C LEU A 186 -12.91 7.72 12.76
N ALA A 187 -12.10 6.77 13.21
CA ALA A 187 -10.88 7.06 13.96
C ALA A 187 -9.86 7.84 13.10
N GLY A 188 -9.73 7.52 11.82
CA GLY A 188 -8.95 8.31 10.86
C GLY A 188 -9.51 9.75 10.74
N ARG A 189 -10.82 9.91 10.63
CA ARG A 189 -11.47 11.23 10.59
C ARG A 189 -11.26 12.06 11.86
N ALA A 190 -11.17 11.41 13.03
CA ALA A 190 -10.84 12.09 14.27
C ALA A 190 -9.42 12.69 14.25
N ALA A 191 -8.46 11.97 13.64
CA ALA A 191 -7.11 12.49 13.43
C ALA A 191 -7.08 13.69 12.46
N ASP A 192 -7.80 13.59 11.34
CA ASP A 192 -7.95 14.69 10.37
C ASP A 192 -8.55 15.95 11.04
N LEU A 193 -9.58 15.76 11.88
CA LEU A 193 -10.21 16.86 12.59
C LEU A 193 -9.26 17.56 13.58
N ARG A 194 -8.44 16.78 14.30
CA ARG A 194 -7.41 17.36 15.18
C ARG A 194 -6.33 18.10 14.40
N ASP A 195 -5.92 17.58 13.25
CA ASP A 195 -4.93 18.23 12.39
C ASP A 195 -5.42 19.59 11.91
N VAL A 196 -6.59 19.61 11.33
CA VAL A 196 -7.22 20.86 10.84
C VAL A 196 -7.55 21.83 11.99
N GLY A 197 -7.94 21.27 13.16
CA GLY A 197 -8.17 22.05 14.37
C GLY A 197 -6.92 22.82 14.83
N ARG A 198 -5.76 22.19 14.78
CA ARG A 198 -4.46 22.82 15.09
C ARG A 198 -4.12 23.94 14.09
N ARG A 199 -4.42 23.75 12.80
CA ARG A 199 -4.21 24.80 11.80
C ARG A 199 -5.05 26.05 12.07
N VAL A 200 -6.30 25.88 12.44
CA VAL A 200 -7.17 27.00 12.82
C VAL A 200 -6.65 27.66 14.10
N LEU A 201 -6.23 26.85 15.07
CA LEU A 201 -5.64 27.36 16.32
C LEU A 201 -4.39 28.22 16.05
N ALA A 202 -3.54 27.81 15.11
CA ALA A 202 -2.37 28.57 14.64
C ALA A 202 -2.74 29.93 14.04
N GLN A 203 -3.89 30.05 13.40
CA GLN A 203 -4.39 31.32 12.87
C GLN A 203 -5.04 32.19 13.95
N ILE A 204 -5.57 31.56 15.02
CA ILE A 204 -6.09 32.27 16.19
C ILE A 204 -4.94 32.83 17.01
N ASP A 205 -3.96 32.00 17.35
CA ASP A 205 -2.77 32.39 18.11
C ASP A 205 -1.52 31.62 17.63
N PRO A 206 -0.64 32.26 16.87
CA PRO A 206 0.60 31.64 16.39
C PRO A 206 1.54 31.16 17.51
N ALA A 207 1.45 31.72 18.71
CA ALA A 207 2.30 31.30 19.82
C ALA A 207 1.96 29.90 20.34
N LEU A 208 0.74 29.40 20.07
CA LEU A 208 0.28 28.07 20.47
C LEU A 208 0.75 26.94 19.52
N THR A 209 1.47 27.28 18.47
CA THR A 209 1.92 26.30 17.45
C THR A 209 3.42 26.21 17.30
N SER A 210 4.17 26.75 18.26
CA SER A 210 5.64 26.64 18.27
C SER A 210 6.07 25.19 18.50
N GLY A 211 6.74 24.57 17.52
CA GLY A 211 7.38 23.28 17.72
C GLY A 211 7.59 22.38 16.50
N HIS A 212 7.24 22.80 15.30
CA HIS A 212 7.44 22.01 14.09
C HIS A 212 8.53 22.59 13.17
N ASP A 213 9.49 23.32 13.74
CA ASP A 213 10.63 23.81 12.96
C ASP A 213 11.55 22.65 12.62
N LEU A 214 11.49 22.21 11.37
CA LEU A 214 12.48 21.28 10.83
C LEU A 214 13.86 21.96 10.83
N PRO A 215 14.91 21.27 11.29
CA PRO A 215 16.26 21.81 11.24
C PRO A 215 16.67 22.15 9.81
N ASP A 216 17.56 23.12 9.65
CA ASP A 216 18.07 23.49 8.32
C ASP A 216 19.00 22.41 7.74
N GLU A 217 19.59 21.60 8.61
CA GLU A 217 20.46 20.48 8.22
C GLU A 217 19.62 19.24 7.85
N PRO A 218 20.07 18.45 6.85
CA PRO A 218 19.40 17.20 6.49
C PRO A 218 19.29 16.23 7.67
N CYS A 219 18.08 15.71 7.94
CA CYS A 219 17.82 14.84 9.08
C CYS A 219 16.90 13.66 8.74
N ILE A 220 16.96 12.63 9.58
CA ILE A 220 15.96 11.57 9.65
C ILE A 220 14.86 12.03 10.60
N LEU A 221 13.68 12.29 10.07
CA LEU A 221 12.54 12.77 10.84
C LEU A 221 11.86 11.61 11.58
N ILE A 222 11.68 11.77 12.88
CA ILE A 222 10.99 10.79 13.74
C ILE A 222 9.72 11.42 14.28
N ALA A 223 8.58 10.73 14.13
CA ALA A 223 7.30 11.21 14.61
C ALA A 223 6.46 10.06 15.20
N ALA A 224 5.42 10.38 15.97
CA ALA A 224 4.43 9.39 16.39
C ALA A 224 3.64 8.88 15.17
N ASP A 225 3.11 9.79 14.41
CA ASP A 225 2.56 9.70 13.05
C ASP A 225 2.64 11.11 12.46
N LEU A 226 2.49 11.25 11.15
CA LEU A 226 2.46 12.55 10.49
C LEU A 226 1.07 12.83 9.96
N ALA A 227 0.58 14.01 10.30
CA ALA A 227 -0.66 14.49 9.71
C ALA A 227 -0.44 14.89 8.23
N PRO A 228 -1.51 14.90 7.41
CA PRO A 228 -1.43 15.35 6.03
C PRO A 228 -0.81 16.75 5.88
N SER A 229 -1.04 17.60 6.86
CA SER A 229 -0.46 18.94 6.91
C SER A 229 1.05 18.98 7.11
N ASP A 230 1.56 18.09 7.94
CA ASP A 230 2.98 18.00 8.24
C ASP A 230 3.75 17.45 7.03
N THR A 231 3.08 16.58 6.28
CA THR A 231 3.67 15.87 5.14
C THR A 231 3.70 16.70 3.85
N ALA A 232 2.73 17.59 3.64
CA ALA A 232 2.65 18.39 2.42
C ALA A 232 3.78 19.42 2.27
N GLY A 233 4.37 19.84 3.39
CA GLY A 233 5.51 20.76 3.44
C GLY A 233 6.88 20.09 3.48
N LEU A 234 6.97 18.76 3.41
CA LEU A 234 8.24 18.06 3.48
C LEU A 234 9.11 18.33 2.25
N ASP A 235 10.31 18.78 2.50
CA ASP A 235 11.38 18.96 1.50
C ASP A 235 12.33 17.75 1.56
N PRO A 236 12.43 16.95 0.50
CA PRO A 236 13.33 15.79 0.45
C PRO A 236 14.81 16.14 0.59
N THR A 237 15.17 17.40 0.43
CA THR A 237 16.57 17.86 0.66
C THR A 237 16.87 18.06 2.14
N ARG A 238 15.85 18.29 2.97
CA ARG A 238 15.96 18.47 4.42
C ARG A 238 15.55 17.21 5.19
N VAL A 239 14.51 16.51 4.74
CA VAL A 239 14.07 15.24 5.33
C VAL A 239 14.56 14.10 4.44
N ILE A 240 15.73 13.56 4.78
CA ILE A 240 16.39 12.49 4.02
C ILE A 240 15.90 11.09 4.38
N GLY A 241 15.18 10.94 5.48
CA GLY A 241 14.57 9.68 5.94
C GLY A 241 13.42 9.96 6.89
N LEU A 242 12.49 9.02 7.02
CA LEU A 242 11.30 9.16 7.84
C LEU A 242 11.04 7.90 8.65
N ALA A 243 10.88 8.03 9.98
CA ALA A 243 10.44 6.92 10.81
C ALA A 243 9.25 7.31 11.69
N THR A 244 8.19 6.49 11.71
CA THR A 244 7.03 6.72 12.56
C THR A 244 6.82 5.60 13.57
N ALA A 245 6.41 5.99 14.78
CA ALA A 245 6.09 5.04 15.86
C ALA A 245 4.83 4.23 15.56
N GLN A 246 3.89 4.83 14.84
CA GLN A 246 2.60 4.25 14.46
C GLN A 246 2.47 4.21 12.92
N GLY A 247 1.31 3.82 12.44
CA GLY A 247 1.01 3.74 11.02
C GLY A 247 1.31 2.37 10.42
N GLY A 248 1.06 2.25 9.12
CA GLY A 248 1.28 1.03 8.35
C GLY A 248 1.76 1.34 6.92
N PRO A 249 2.09 0.31 6.12
CA PRO A 249 2.59 0.51 4.74
C PRO A 249 1.61 1.22 3.81
N THR A 250 0.34 1.27 4.18
CA THR A 250 -0.73 1.95 3.44
C THR A 250 -1.15 3.28 4.09
N SER A 251 -0.47 3.72 5.16
CA SER A 251 -0.74 5.02 5.78
C SER A 251 -0.41 6.16 4.83
N HIS A 252 -1.03 7.32 5.07
CA HIS A 252 -0.76 8.53 4.28
C HIS A 252 0.73 8.89 4.26
N THR A 253 1.38 8.82 5.42
CA THR A 253 2.82 9.02 5.57
C THR A 253 3.65 8.08 4.68
N ALA A 254 3.29 6.80 4.64
CA ALA A 254 3.98 5.80 3.82
C ALA A 254 3.81 6.04 2.32
N ILE A 255 2.60 6.42 1.90
CA ILE A 255 2.29 6.75 0.49
C ILE A 255 3.10 7.96 0.05
N LEU A 256 3.09 9.02 0.86
CA LEU A 256 3.82 10.25 0.54
C LEU A 256 5.35 10.02 0.50
N ALA A 257 5.91 9.30 1.47
CA ALA A 257 7.33 8.98 1.49
C ALA A 257 7.76 8.28 0.18
N ARG A 258 6.97 7.31 -0.29
CA ARG A 258 7.19 6.66 -1.59
C ARG A 258 7.09 7.64 -2.75
N THR A 259 6.12 8.54 -2.73
CA THR A 259 5.93 9.53 -3.80
C THR A 259 7.10 10.50 -3.89
N LEU A 260 7.59 10.98 -2.73
CA LEU A 260 8.74 11.87 -2.65
C LEU A 260 10.10 11.16 -2.80
N GLY A 261 10.11 9.81 -2.79
CA GLY A 261 11.34 9.02 -2.83
C GLY A 261 12.17 9.11 -1.54
N ILE A 262 11.55 9.42 -0.41
CA ILE A 262 12.18 9.47 0.90
C ILE A 262 12.16 8.06 1.51
N PRO A 263 13.30 7.46 1.91
CA PRO A 263 13.34 6.21 2.65
C PRO A 263 12.49 6.29 3.92
N ALA A 264 11.62 5.29 4.16
CA ALA A 264 10.71 5.35 5.30
C ALA A 264 10.50 4.01 6.01
N VAL A 265 10.39 4.08 7.33
CA VAL A 265 10.04 2.98 8.24
C VAL A 265 8.83 3.41 9.06
N VAL A 266 7.80 2.57 9.13
CA VAL A 266 6.59 2.82 9.94
C VAL A 266 6.42 1.74 11.01
N ALA A 267 5.52 1.99 11.98
CA ALA A 267 5.25 1.06 13.09
C ALA A 267 6.51 0.67 13.90
N GLY A 268 7.46 1.60 14.07
CA GLY A 268 8.69 1.36 14.85
C GLY A 268 8.48 1.38 16.37
N GLY A 269 7.25 1.62 16.84
CA GLY A 269 6.87 1.59 18.25
C GLY A 269 7.21 2.87 19.01
N PRO A 270 6.67 3.01 20.24
CA PRO A 270 6.77 4.24 21.04
C PRO A 270 8.22 4.57 21.45
N GLY A 271 9.11 3.59 21.45
CA GLY A 271 10.55 3.80 21.75
C GLY A 271 11.24 4.78 20.82
N LEU A 272 10.73 4.97 19.58
CA LEU A 272 11.24 5.96 18.66
C LEU A 272 11.15 7.40 19.21
N LEU A 273 10.10 7.71 19.95
CA LEU A 273 9.85 9.05 20.47
C LEU A 273 10.74 9.41 21.67
N ALA A 274 11.41 8.40 22.25
CA ALA A 274 12.35 8.59 23.35
C ALA A 274 13.81 8.71 22.88
N LEU A 275 14.06 8.72 21.57
CA LEU A 275 15.40 8.85 21.02
C LEU A 275 15.97 10.23 21.33
N GLN A 276 17.30 10.25 21.51
CA GLN A 276 18.01 11.52 21.70
C GLN A 276 18.03 12.28 20.36
N ASP A 277 17.55 13.50 20.37
CA ASP A 277 17.62 14.40 19.23
C ASP A 277 19.09 14.58 18.76
N ARG A 278 19.30 14.63 17.45
CA ARG A 278 20.62 14.69 16.77
C ARG A 278 21.52 13.45 16.93
N ALA A 279 21.04 12.33 17.49
CA ALA A 279 21.78 11.07 17.43
C ALA A 279 21.96 10.64 15.96
N THR A 280 23.13 10.13 15.60
CA THR A 280 23.35 9.60 14.23
C THR A 280 22.65 8.26 14.07
N ALA A 281 21.92 8.09 12.96
CA ALA A 281 21.25 6.84 12.64
C ALA A 281 21.39 6.48 11.16
N ILE A 282 21.18 5.20 10.86
CA ILE A 282 20.99 4.67 9.52
C ILE A 282 19.58 4.11 9.45
N LEU A 283 18.78 4.62 8.53
CA LEU A 283 17.43 4.13 8.27
C LEU A 283 17.45 3.33 6.97
N ASP A 284 17.00 2.08 7.04
CA ASP A 284 16.79 1.22 5.87
C ASP A 284 15.29 0.98 5.66
N GLY A 285 14.74 1.74 4.75
CA GLY A 285 13.33 1.67 4.39
C GLY A 285 12.96 0.43 3.59
N SER A 286 13.93 -0.30 3.04
CA SER A 286 13.71 -1.56 2.33
C SER A 286 13.48 -2.73 3.30
N THR A 287 14.24 -2.75 4.39
CA THR A 287 14.17 -3.81 5.41
C THR A 287 13.31 -3.43 6.61
N GLY A 288 12.91 -2.16 6.72
CA GLY A 288 12.12 -1.66 7.83
C GLY A 288 12.92 -1.52 9.13
N ARG A 289 14.20 -1.19 9.06
CA ARG A 289 15.08 -1.10 10.23
C ARG A 289 15.67 0.29 10.40
N LEU A 290 15.72 0.74 11.64
CA LEU A 290 16.48 1.91 12.06
C LEU A 290 17.63 1.44 12.94
N TYR A 291 18.85 1.78 12.55
CA TYR A 291 20.08 1.44 13.26
C TYR A 291 20.58 2.68 14.00
N LEU A 292 20.64 2.61 15.32
CA LEU A 292 21.08 3.68 16.20
C LEU A 292 22.54 3.48 16.60
N ASP A 293 23.25 4.59 16.79
CA ASP A 293 24.65 4.63 17.17
C ASP A 293 25.56 3.75 16.27
N PRO A 294 25.41 3.86 14.92
CA PRO A 294 26.23 3.08 14.00
C PRO A 294 27.70 3.47 14.11
N SER A 295 28.60 2.51 13.97
CA SER A 295 30.03 2.78 13.90
C SER A 295 30.38 3.54 12.61
N GLU A 296 31.56 4.18 12.60
CA GLU A 296 32.09 4.83 11.37
C GLU A 296 32.18 3.83 10.20
N ALA A 297 32.50 2.57 10.49
CA ALA A 297 32.54 1.50 9.48
C ALA A 297 31.14 1.17 8.94
N ASP A 298 30.10 1.18 9.78
CA ASP A 298 28.72 0.98 9.35
C ASP A 298 28.26 2.14 8.47
N ILE A 299 28.53 3.38 8.87
CA ILE A 299 28.21 4.57 8.08
C ILE A 299 28.87 4.51 6.71
N ALA A 300 30.18 4.21 6.66
CA ALA A 300 30.92 4.11 5.41
C ALA A 300 30.39 2.99 4.51
N SER A 301 30.07 1.81 5.08
CA SER A 301 29.54 0.68 4.32
C SER A 301 28.11 0.93 3.79
N ALA A 302 27.26 1.59 4.58
CA ALA A 302 25.92 1.99 4.17
C ALA A 302 25.95 3.06 3.08
N ALA A 303 26.85 4.04 3.19
CA ALA A 303 27.04 5.06 2.16
C ALA A 303 27.52 4.44 0.84
N ALA A 304 28.50 3.52 0.89
CA ALA A 304 28.97 2.80 -0.29
C ALA A 304 27.87 1.89 -0.89
N TRP A 305 27.01 1.30 -0.06
CA TRP A 305 25.85 0.55 -0.54
C TRP A 305 24.86 1.45 -1.26
N ARG A 306 24.50 2.59 -0.67
CA ARG A 306 23.58 3.58 -1.26
C ARG A 306 24.09 4.08 -2.62
N GLU A 307 25.39 4.38 -2.71
CA GLU A 307 26.00 4.83 -3.97
C GLU A 307 25.91 3.75 -5.06
N ARG A 308 26.27 2.50 -4.72
CA ARG A 308 26.10 1.38 -5.68
C ARG A 308 24.67 1.21 -6.16
N GLN A 309 23.68 1.33 -5.23
CA GLN A 309 22.27 1.26 -5.62
C GLN A 309 21.87 2.41 -6.55
N HIS A 310 22.38 3.60 -6.30
CA HIS A 310 22.15 4.77 -7.16
C HIS A 310 22.75 4.58 -8.56
N GLU A 311 24.01 4.20 -8.63
CA GLU A 311 24.70 3.89 -9.91
C GLU A 311 23.97 2.78 -10.69
N GLN A 312 23.52 1.73 -9.99
CA GLN A 312 22.75 0.65 -10.60
C GLN A 312 21.41 1.17 -11.14
N ALA A 313 20.65 1.92 -10.34
CA ALA A 313 19.38 2.49 -10.76
C ALA A 313 19.53 3.43 -11.98
N GLU A 314 20.59 4.25 -12.01
CA GLU A 314 20.90 5.07 -13.17
C GLU A 314 21.24 4.25 -14.42
N ALA A 315 22.04 3.18 -14.27
CA ALA A 315 22.36 2.28 -15.38
C ALA A 315 21.12 1.59 -15.93
N GLU A 316 20.26 1.11 -15.03
CA GLU A 316 18.96 0.51 -15.38
C GLU A 316 18.05 1.51 -16.09
N ALA A 317 17.99 2.75 -15.60
CA ALA A 317 17.20 3.83 -16.21
C ALA A 317 17.69 4.20 -17.62
N ARG A 318 19.01 4.21 -17.86
CA ARG A 318 19.58 4.45 -19.20
C ARG A 318 19.17 3.39 -20.22
N GLU A 319 19.00 2.15 -19.77
CA GLU A 319 18.66 1.01 -20.62
C GLU A 319 17.17 0.62 -20.60
N ARG A 320 16.32 1.38 -19.91
CA ARG A 320 14.90 1.05 -19.71
C ARG A 320 14.09 0.85 -21.00
N ALA A 321 14.49 1.52 -22.07
CA ALA A 321 13.83 1.39 -23.37
C ALA A 321 14.15 0.06 -24.09
N ARG A 322 15.25 -0.64 -23.71
CA ARG A 322 15.63 -1.91 -24.33
C ARG A 322 14.64 -3.01 -23.92
N PRO A 323 14.29 -3.95 -24.82
CA PRO A 323 13.43 -5.07 -24.49
C PRO A 323 14.04 -5.97 -23.41
N ALA A 324 13.19 -6.69 -22.68
CA ALA A 324 13.61 -7.74 -21.76
C ALA A 324 13.86 -9.02 -22.56
N GLU A 325 15.07 -9.18 -23.03
CA GLU A 325 15.53 -10.36 -23.79
C GLU A 325 16.69 -11.01 -23.06
N THR A 326 16.56 -12.31 -22.76
CA THR A 326 17.63 -13.08 -22.09
C THR A 326 18.84 -13.22 -22.99
N ARG A 327 19.99 -13.61 -22.46
CA ARG A 327 21.26 -13.79 -23.21
C ARG A 327 21.14 -14.81 -24.35
N ASP A 328 20.26 -15.79 -24.18
CA ASP A 328 19.94 -16.82 -25.18
C ASP A 328 18.78 -16.44 -26.12
N GLY A 329 18.38 -15.15 -26.15
CA GLY A 329 17.46 -14.59 -27.14
C GLY A 329 15.97 -14.81 -26.84
N HIS A 330 15.60 -15.18 -25.62
CA HIS A 330 14.19 -15.32 -25.27
C HIS A 330 13.62 -13.98 -24.79
N ARG A 331 12.60 -13.48 -25.48
CA ARG A 331 11.93 -12.21 -25.16
C ARG A 331 10.75 -12.43 -24.22
N ILE A 332 10.69 -11.64 -23.15
CA ILE A 332 9.59 -11.55 -22.21
C ILE A 332 8.94 -10.17 -22.38
N ALA A 333 7.64 -10.14 -22.62
CA ALA A 333 6.91 -8.87 -22.74
C ALA A 333 6.82 -8.20 -21.35
N ILE A 334 6.97 -6.88 -21.32
CA ILE A 334 6.97 -6.11 -20.08
C ILE A 334 5.84 -5.08 -20.13
N GLY A 335 4.81 -5.32 -19.31
CA GLY A 335 3.66 -4.45 -19.15
C GLY A 335 3.70 -3.62 -17.88
N ALA A 336 2.94 -2.54 -17.86
CA ALA A 336 2.70 -1.76 -16.65
C ALA A 336 1.32 -2.04 -16.06
N ASN A 337 1.21 -1.93 -14.74
CA ASN A 337 -0.05 -1.86 -14.02
C ASN A 337 -0.42 -0.39 -13.86
N VAL A 338 -1.48 0.06 -14.54
CA VAL A 338 -1.98 1.44 -14.46
C VAL A 338 -3.50 1.44 -14.38
N ASN A 339 -4.07 2.53 -13.88
CA ASN A 339 -5.50 2.61 -13.61
C ASN A 339 -6.23 3.68 -14.45
N ASN A 340 -5.49 4.65 -14.99
CA ASN A 340 -6.04 5.78 -15.74
C ASN A 340 -5.09 6.22 -16.88
N PRO A 341 -5.58 6.99 -17.87
CA PRO A 341 -4.79 7.45 -19.02
C PRO A 341 -3.59 8.33 -18.64
N GLU A 342 -3.68 9.09 -17.56
CA GLU A 342 -2.64 10.03 -17.12
C GLU A 342 -1.36 9.32 -16.65
N GLN A 343 -1.47 8.07 -16.23
CA GLN A 343 -0.34 7.24 -15.80
C GLN A 343 0.43 6.61 -16.97
N VAL A 344 -0.18 6.53 -18.14
CA VAL A 344 0.40 5.86 -19.31
C VAL A 344 1.72 6.50 -19.78
N PRO A 345 1.84 7.84 -19.92
CA PRO A 345 3.09 8.46 -20.35
C PRO A 345 4.27 8.10 -19.45
N PHE A 346 4.08 8.13 -18.13
CA PHE A 346 5.11 7.73 -17.18
C PHE A 346 5.47 6.25 -17.31
N ALA A 347 4.49 5.36 -17.45
CA ALA A 347 4.75 3.94 -17.65
C ALA A 347 5.57 3.66 -18.91
N LEU A 348 5.25 4.32 -20.01
CA LEU A 348 6.00 4.20 -21.27
C LEU A 348 7.42 4.77 -21.15
N ASP A 349 7.60 5.88 -20.45
CA ASP A 349 8.92 6.44 -20.16
C ASP A 349 9.78 5.47 -19.34
N GLN A 350 9.19 4.76 -18.38
CA GLN A 350 9.88 3.73 -17.61
C GLN A 350 10.16 2.43 -18.41
N GLY A 351 9.73 2.36 -19.67
CA GLY A 351 10.03 1.27 -20.58
C GLY A 351 8.96 0.19 -20.69
N ALA A 352 7.71 0.48 -20.29
CA ALA A 352 6.58 -0.41 -20.55
C ALA A 352 6.35 -0.58 -22.06
N GLU A 353 6.05 -1.80 -22.48
CA GLU A 353 5.68 -2.15 -23.85
C GLU A 353 4.17 -2.06 -24.09
N GLY A 354 3.39 -2.01 -23.01
CA GLY A 354 1.95 -1.91 -22.96
C GLY A 354 1.43 -1.85 -21.53
N VAL A 355 0.13 -2.03 -21.38
CA VAL A 355 -0.54 -2.14 -20.07
C VAL A 355 -1.05 -3.56 -19.91
N GLY A 356 -0.38 -4.35 -19.08
CA GLY A 356 -0.76 -5.74 -18.80
C GLY A 356 -1.87 -5.87 -17.75
N LEU A 357 -2.14 -4.78 -17.00
CA LEU A 357 -3.28 -4.69 -16.11
C LEU A 357 -3.77 -3.25 -15.97
N MET A 358 -4.98 -2.98 -16.47
CA MET A 358 -5.79 -1.85 -16.05
C MET A 358 -6.85 -2.34 -15.06
N ARG A 359 -6.82 -1.83 -13.83
CA ARG A 359 -7.86 -2.07 -12.83
C ARG A 359 -8.99 -1.09 -13.02
N THR A 360 -10.24 -1.57 -12.98
CA THR A 360 -11.43 -0.74 -13.22
C THR A 360 -12.17 -0.35 -11.95
N GLU A 361 -11.78 -0.89 -10.79
CA GLU A 361 -12.40 -0.57 -9.50
C GLU A 361 -12.32 0.92 -9.17
N PHE A 362 -11.26 1.60 -9.56
CA PHE A 362 -11.06 3.04 -9.32
C PHE A 362 -12.14 3.91 -9.96
N LEU A 363 -12.72 3.46 -11.08
CA LEU A 363 -13.86 4.15 -11.70
C LEU A 363 -15.11 4.17 -10.81
N PHE A 364 -15.19 3.25 -9.85
CA PHE A 364 -16.31 3.09 -8.93
C PHE A 364 -16.00 3.63 -7.53
N LEU A 365 -14.74 3.53 -7.08
CA LEU A 365 -14.34 3.88 -5.73
C LEU A 365 -14.23 5.39 -5.50
N GLU A 366 -13.85 6.15 -6.52
CA GLU A 366 -13.61 7.61 -6.43
C GLU A 366 -14.87 8.44 -6.65
N ARG A 367 -16.06 7.80 -6.68
CA ARG A 367 -17.34 8.43 -6.96
C ARG A 367 -18.40 8.09 -5.91
N GLY A 368 -19.39 8.95 -5.78
CA GLY A 368 -20.58 8.69 -4.98
C GLY A 368 -21.69 7.93 -5.71
N ASP A 369 -21.52 7.64 -7.02
CA ASP A 369 -22.48 6.98 -7.91
C ASP A 369 -21.79 5.92 -8.78
N THR A 370 -22.61 5.06 -9.41
CA THR A 370 -22.12 4.07 -10.38
C THR A 370 -21.74 4.79 -11.69
N PRO A 371 -20.51 4.59 -12.23
CA PRO A 371 -20.11 5.19 -13.49
C PRO A 371 -21.02 4.72 -14.64
N SER A 372 -21.48 5.65 -15.46
CA SER A 372 -22.26 5.35 -16.64
C SER A 372 -21.44 4.60 -17.70
N GLU A 373 -22.13 4.05 -18.73
CA GLU A 373 -21.46 3.49 -19.89
C GLU A 373 -20.53 4.51 -20.58
N ASP A 374 -20.96 5.80 -20.65
CA ASP A 374 -20.19 6.86 -21.28
C ASP A 374 -18.95 7.25 -20.47
N ASP A 375 -19.05 7.37 -19.14
CA ASP A 375 -17.89 7.62 -18.26
C ASP A 375 -16.82 6.55 -18.43
N GLN A 376 -17.23 5.29 -18.48
CA GLN A 376 -16.33 4.16 -18.67
C GLN A 376 -15.73 4.16 -20.07
N TYR A 377 -16.53 4.44 -21.10
CA TYR A 377 -16.06 4.56 -22.49
C TYR A 377 -14.99 5.64 -22.64
N GLU A 378 -15.20 6.83 -22.07
CA GLU A 378 -14.22 7.91 -22.14
C GLU A 378 -12.87 7.50 -21.56
N THR A 379 -12.88 6.79 -20.43
CA THR A 379 -11.65 6.29 -19.83
C THR A 379 -10.95 5.25 -20.70
N TYR A 380 -11.67 4.25 -21.22
CA TYR A 380 -11.07 3.21 -22.07
C TYR A 380 -10.58 3.77 -23.40
N ALA A 381 -11.32 4.69 -24.00
CA ALA A 381 -10.90 5.42 -25.20
C ALA A 381 -9.65 6.28 -24.94
N GLY A 382 -9.59 6.94 -23.80
CA GLY A 382 -8.41 7.69 -23.34
C GLY A 382 -7.18 6.80 -23.20
N MET A 383 -7.33 5.61 -22.59
CA MET A 383 -6.24 4.61 -22.49
C MET A 383 -5.73 4.17 -23.85
N LEU A 384 -6.63 3.81 -24.77
CA LEU A 384 -6.24 3.37 -26.12
C LEU A 384 -5.52 4.48 -26.91
N LYS A 385 -5.97 5.72 -26.77
CA LYS A 385 -5.31 6.90 -27.36
C LYS A 385 -3.91 7.11 -26.80
N ALA A 386 -3.77 7.06 -25.46
CA ALA A 386 -2.49 7.25 -24.79
C ALA A 386 -1.47 6.15 -25.14
N LEU A 387 -1.93 4.91 -25.34
CA LEU A 387 -1.10 3.77 -25.71
C LEU A 387 -0.71 3.73 -27.20
N ALA A 388 -1.42 4.46 -28.06
CA ALA A 388 -1.10 4.57 -29.49
C ALA A 388 -0.89 3.20 -30.17
N GLY A 389 -1.80 2.27 -29.97
CA GLY A 389 -1.77 0.93 -30.57
C GLY A 389 -0.98 -0.14 -29.80
N ARG A 390 -0.34 0.22 -28.67
CA ARG A 390 0.29 -0.77 -27.78
C ARG A 390 -0.77 -1.56 -27.00
N PRO A 391 -0.45 -2.78 -26.54
CA PRO A 391 -1.39 -3.64 -25.83
C PRO A 391 -1.97 -3.01 -24.57
N LEU A 392 -3.27 -3.23 -24.37
CA LEU A 392 -4.03 -2.87 -23.16
C LEU A 392 -4.85 -4.07 -22.72
N ILE A 393 -4.62 -4.58 -21.51
CA ILE A 393 -5.46 -5.58 -20.87
C ILE A 393 -6.31 -4.90 -19.81
N VAL A 394 -7.62 -4.89 -20.00
CA VAL A 394 -8.58 -4.31 -19.04
C VAL A 394 -9.23 -5.43 -18.24
N ARG A 395 -9.04 -5.41 -16.92
CA ARG A 395 -9.74 -6.29 -16.00
C ARG A 395 -11.13 -5.75 -15.74
N THR A 396 -12.18 -6.54 -15.97
CA THR A 396 -13.53 -6.18 -15.57
C THR A 396 -13.62 -6.07 -14.06
N LEU A 397 -14.66 -5.39 -13.59
CA LEU A 397 -14.86 -5.00 -12.21
C LEU A 397 -14.64 -6.13 -11.20
N ASP A 398 -13.75 -5.92 -10.23
CA ASP A 398 -13.46 -6.83 -9.12
C ASP A 398 -13.71 -6.11 -7.78
N ILE A 399 -14.97 -5.80 -7.52
CA ILE A 399 -15.46 -5.24 -6.26
C ILE A 399 -15.99 -6.37 -5.38
N GLY A 400 -15.91 -6.19 -4.08
CA GLY A 400 -16.15 -7.17 -3.03
C GLY A 400 -14.89 -7.43 -2.21
N GLY A 401 -14.96 -8.24 -1.18
CA GLY A 401 -13.85 -8.43 -0.27
C GLY A 401 -13.56 -7.15 0.54
N ASP A 402 -12.35 -6.61 0.36
CA ASP A 402 -11.87 -5.38 1.00
C ASP A 402 -12.37 -4.08 0.36
N LYS A 403 -12.88 -4.16 -0.86
CA LYS A 403 -13.33 -3.00 -1.65
C LYS A 403 -14.83 -2.82 -1.52
N GLN A 404 -15.26 -2.15 -0.47
CA GLN A 404 -16.67 -1.80 -0.30
C GLN A 404 -16.98 -0.47 -0.98
N VAL A 405 -18.02 -0.47 -1.80
CA VAL A 405 -18.54 0.71 -2.50
C VAL A 405 -19.95 0.97 -1.99
N ALA A 406 -20.10 2.04 -1.21
CA ALA A 406 -21.35 2.32 -0.50
C ALA A 406 -22.58 2.41 -1.43
N HIS A 407 -22.44 3.05 -2.60
CA HIS A 407 -23.53 3.22 -3.55
C HIS A 407 -23.97 1.93 -4.26
N LEU A 408 -23.14 0.87 -4.26
CA LEU A 408 -23.52 -0.42 -4.86
C LEU A 408 -24.40 -1.29 -3.96
N GLN A 409 -24.54 -0.93 -2.69
CA GLN A 409 -25.39 -1.63 -1.70
C GLN A 409 -25.17 -3.15 -1.70
N LEU A 410 -23.90 -3.58 -1.69
CA LEU A 410 -23.56 -4.99 -1.65
C LEU A 410 -23.93 -5.59 -0.29
N PRO A 411 -24.42 -6.84 -0.24
CA PRO A 411 -24.72 -7.52 1.01
C PRO A 411 -23.47 -7.61 1.90
N ARG A 412 -23.65 -7.41 3.20
CA ARG A 412 -22.58 -7.64 4.16
C ARG A 412 -22.37 -9.14 4.33
N GLU A 413 -21.15 -9.60 4.15
CA GLU A 413 -20.76 -11.00 4.26
C GLU A 413 -19.80 -11.20 5.44
N GLU A 414 -19.84 -12.36 6.10
CA GLU A 414 -18.92 -12.69 7.21
C GLU A 414 -17.50 -12.93 6.72
N ASN A 415 -17.35 -13.48 5.51
CA ASN A 415 -16.07 -13.76 4.87
C ASN A 415 -16.03 -13.11 3.47
N PRO A 416 -15.89 -11.79 3.36
CA PRO A 416 -16.05 -11.06 2.10
C PRO A 416 -15.11 -11.53 0.97
N PHE A 417 -13.90 -11.95 1.31
CA PHE A 417 -12.94 -12.49 0.32
C PHE A 417 -13.37 -13.82 -0.29
N LEU A 418 -14.17 -14.61 0.43
CA LEU A 418 -14.73 -15.90 -0.04
C LEU A 418 -16.14 -15.77 -0.63
N GLY A 419 -16.70 -14.57 -0.61
CA GLY A 419 -18.07 -14.27 -0.98
C GLY A 419 -18.29 -13.89 -2.44
N VAL A 420 -19.25 -12.98 -2.65
CA VAL A 420 -19.68 -12.51 -3.96
C VAL A 420 -18.80 -11.34 -4.42
N ARG A 421 -17.78 -11.63 -5.21
CA ARG A 421 -16.88 -10.64 -5.83
C ARG A 421 -16.51 -11.04 -7.26
N GLY A 422 -15.93 -10.11 -8.01
CA GLY A 422 -15.43 -10.33 -9.37
C GLY A 422 -16.46 -10.96 -10.31
N ALA A 423 -16.10 -12.00 -11.02
CA ALA A 423 -17.00 -12.69 -11.97
C ALA A 423 -18.32 -13.16 -11.33
N ARG A 424 -18.29 -13.59 -10.06
CA ARG A 424 -19.51 -14.00 -9.34
C ARG A 424 -20.48 -12.84 -9.13
N LEU A 425 -19.96 -11.65 -8.86
CA LEU A 425 -20.75 -10.44 -8.74
C LEU A 425 -21.31 -10.04 -10.10
N LEU A 426 -20.46 -9.97 -11.12
CA LEU A 426 -20.85 -9.56 -12.47
C LEU A 426 -21.98 -10.45 -13.04
N LEU A 427 -21.91 -11.77 -12.85
CA LEU A 427 -22.95 -12.70 -13.29
C LEU A 427 -24.29 -12.51 -12.54
N ARG A 428 -24.29 -11.92 -11.34
CA ARG A 428 -25.49 -11.62 -10.55
C ARG A 428 -26.00 -10.19 -10.72
N ARG A 429 -25.12 -9.30 -11.23
CA ARG A 429 -25.41 -7.87 -11.43
C ARG A 429 -25.16 -7.49 -12.90
N PRO A 430 -26.07 -7.90 -13.82
CA PRO A 430 -26.00 -7.50 -15.23
C PRO A 430 -25.97 -5.98 -15.41
N ASP A 431 -26.59 -5.24 -14.50
CA ASP A 431 -26.60 -3.77 -14.44
C ASP A 431 -25.20 -3.16 -14.23
N LEU A 432 -24.24 -3.90 -13.70
CA LEU A 432 -22.82 -3.50 -13.61
C LEU A 432 -22.01 -4.06 -14.79
N MET A 433 -22.27 -5.30 -15.17
CA MET A 433 -21.49 -6.01 -16.18
C MET A 433 -21.76 -5.48 -17.61
N GLU A 434 -23.03 -5.32 -17.98
CA GLU A 434 -23.36 -4.97 -19.35
C GLU A 434 -22.90 -3.56 -19.76
N PRO A 435 -23.08 -2.48 -18.96
CA PRO A 435 -22.54 -1.17 -19.29
C PRO A 435 -21.02 -1.19 -19.44
N GLN A 436 -20.29 -1.92 -18.58
CA GLN A 436 -18.84 -2.04 -18.68
C GLN A 436 -18.40 -2.72 -19.98
N LEU A 437 -19.00 -3.86 -20.33
CA LEU A 437 -18.71 -4.56 -21.59
C LEU A 437 -19.09 -3.72 -22.81
N ARG A 438 -20.22 -3.01 -22.77
CA ARG A 438 -20.63 -2.09 -23.84
C ARG A 438 -19.62 -0.98 -24.04
N ALA A 439 -19.16 -0.35 -22.96
CA ALA A 439 -18.15 0.69 -23.00
C ALA A 439 -16.83 0.17 -23.61
N LEU A 440 -16.36 -1.03 -23.21
CA LEU A 440 -15.17 -1.68 -23.76
C LEU A 440 -15.31 -1.98 -25.26
N TYR A 441 -16.44 -2.55 -25.69
CA TYR A 441 -16.66 -2.85 -27.09
C TYR A 441 -16.91 -1.60 -27.95
N ARG A 442 -17.49 -0.54 -27.42
CA ARG A 442 -17.55 0.77 -28.08
C ARG A 442 -16.13 1.32 -28.29
N ALA A 443 -15.30 1.29 -27.24
CA ALA A 443 -13.91 1.71 -27.35
C ALA A 443 -13.13 0.87 -28.38
N ALA A 444 -13.36 -0.44 -28.42
CA ALA A 444 -12.79 -1.32 -29.43
C ALA A 444 -13.22 -0.92 -30.86
N ARG A 445 -14.53 -0.73 -31.07
CA ARG A 445 -15.08 -0.33 -32.37
C ARG A 445 -14.47 0.98 -32.88
N ASP A 446 -14.31 1.95 -31.99
CA ASP A 446 -13.91 3.32 -32.37
C ASP A 446 -12.39 3.52 -32.45
N HIS A 447 -11.59 2.67 -31.77
CA HIS A 447 -10.15 2.88 -31.61
C HIS A 447 -9.26 1.67 -31.96
N VAL A 448 -9.82 0.48 -32.20
CA VAL A 448 -9.04 -0.70 -32.60
C VAL A 448 -9.21 -0.90 -34.11
N PRO A 449 -8.15 -0.78 -34.93
CA PRO A 449 -8.21 -1.04 -36.35
C PRO A 449 -8.68 -2.47 -36.67
N ALA A 450 -9.38 -2.65 -37.78
CA ALA A 450 -9.88 -3.97 -38.18
C ALA A 450 -8.75 -4.97 -38.53
N ASP A 451 -7.59 -4.47 -38.93
CA ASP A 451 -6.37 -5.22 -39.22
C ASP A 451 -5.36 -5.24 -38.05
N ALA A 452 -5.79 -4.82 -36.86
CA ALA A 452 -4.94 -4.79 -35.68
C ALA A 452 -4.39 -6.19 -35.32
N PRO A 453 -3.19 -6.25 -34.70
CA PRO A 453 -2.63 -7.49 -34.18
C PRO A 453 -3.61 -8.22 -33.25
N LYS A 454 -3.57 -9.56 -33.31
CA LYS A 454 -4.38 -10.42 -32.44
C LYS A 454 -3.52 -11.08 -31.37
N GLY A 455 -4.19 -11.69 -30.39
CA GLY A 455 -3.51 -12.40 -29.30
C GLY A 455 -2.85 -11.46 -28.31
N LYS A 456 -1.61 -11.73 -27.93
CA LYS A 456 -0.88 -10.97 -26.90
C LYS A 456 -0.57 -9.50 -27.31
N ASP A 457 -0.51 -9.22 -28.59
CA ASP A 457 -0.20 -7.90 -29.12
C ASP A 457 -1.47 -7.12 -29.51
N ALA A 458 -2.66 -7.62 -29.17
CA ALA A 458 -3.93 -6.95 -29.44
C ALA A 458 -3.98 -5.60 -28.69
N PRO A 459 -4.41 -4.50 -29.38
CA PRO A 459 -4.50 -3.18 -28.76
C PRO A 459 -5.48 -3.13 -27.57
N LEU A 460 -6.46 -4.04 -27.52
CA LEU A 460 -7.36 -4.20 -26.41
C LEU A 460 -7.61 -5.69 -26.15
N ALA A 461 -7.53 -6.10 -24.90
CA ALA A 461 -7.96 -7.39 -24.43
C ALA A 461 -8.80 -7.21 -23.14
N ILE A 462 -9.80 -8.07 -22.94
CA ILE A 462 -10.69 -8.05 -21.78
C ILE A 462 -10.33 -9.24 -20.89
N MET A 463 -10.22 -9.02 -19.59
CA MET A 463 -9.85 -10.04 -18.62
C MET A 463 -10.91 -10.15 -17.52
N MET A 464 -11.39 -11.37 -17.27
CA MET A 464 -12.40 -11.67 -16.25
C MET A 464 -11.73 -12.11 -14.94
N PRO A 465 -11.98 -11.42 -13.80
CA PRO A 465 -11.39 -11.75 -12.50
C PRO A 465 -12.08 -12.91 -11.80
N MET A 466 -11.45 -13.51 -10.81
CA MET A 466 -12.03 -14.45 -9.83
C MET A 466 -12.72 -15.68 -10.44
N ILE A 467 -12.21 -16.19 -11.55
CA ILE A 467 -12.73 -17.40 -12.20
C ILE A 467 -12.40 -18.65 -11.39
N THR A 468 -13.39 -19.52 -11.25
CA THR A 468 -13.23 -20.81 -10.55
C THR A 468 -13.67 -22.01 -11.40
N SER A 469 -14.43 -21.78 -12.48
CA SER A 469 -15.02 -22.88 -13.24
C SER A 469 -15.26 -22.54 -14.72
N ILE A 470 -15.31 -23.58 -15.55
CA ILE A 470 -15.65 -23.46 -16.98
C ILE A 470 -17.04 -22.86 -17.21
N PRO A 471 -18.11 -23.25 -16.47
CA PRO A 471 -19.43 -22.65 -16.66
C PRO A 471 -19.47 -21.13 -16.46
N GLU A 472 -18.63 -20.58 -15.54
CA GLU A 472 -18.50 -19.13 -15.37
C GLU A 472 -17.93 -18.49 -16.64
N VAL A 473 -16.84 -19.04 -17.18
CA VAL A 473 -16.21 -18.53 -18.41
C VAL A 473 -17.18 -18.57 -19.59
N LEU A 474 -17.91 -19.66 -19.77
CA LEU A 474 -18.86 -19.79 -20.86
C LEU A 474 -20.01 -18.79 -20.79
N LYS A 475 -20.55 -18.54 -19.58
CA LYS A 475 -21.60 -17.54 -19.37
C LYS A 475 -21.09 -16.11 -19.66
N LEU A 476 -19.91 -15.76 -19.14
CA LEU A 476 -19.32 -14.45 -19.37
C LEU A 476 -19.00 -14.22 -20.85
N ARG A 477 -18.43 -15.24 -21.52
CA ARG A 477 -18.16 -15.18 -22.96
C ARG A 477 -19.43 -15.02 -23.78
N ALA A 478 -20.50 -15.71 -23.44
CA ALA A 478 -21.78 -15.59 -24.15
C ALA A 478 -22.36 -14.16 -24.05
N VAL A 479 -22.30 -13.54 -22.87
CA VAL A 479 -22.74 -12.15 -22.70
C VAL A 479 -21.83 -11.18 -23.48
N ALA A 480 -20.51 -11.36 -23.38
CA ALA A 480 -19.53 -10.53 -24.07
C ALA A 480 -19.74 -10.59 -25.58
N GLU A 481 -19.91 -11.78 -26.17
CA GLU A 481 -20.13 -11.97 -27.59
C GLU A 481 -21.46 -11.38 -28.08
N ARG A 482 -22.53 -11.54 -27.29
CA ARG A 482 -23.82 -10.90 -27.59
C ARG A 482 -23.66 -9.37 -27.70
N ILE A 483 -23.02 -8.75 -26.69
CA ILE A 483 -22.82 -7.30 -26.65
C ILE A 483 -21.90 -6.86 -27.79
N ARG A 484 -20.82 -7.59 -28.07
CA ARG A 484 -19.92 -7.32 -29.20
C ARG A 484 -20.69 -7.26 -30.52
N ALA A 485 -21.54 -8.27 -30.77
CA ALA A 485 -22.35 -8.34 -31.98
C ALA A 485 -23.38 -7.20 -32.07
N GLU A 486 -24.04 -6.85 -30.97
CA GLU A 486 -24.99 -5.72 -30.90
C GLU A 486 -24.32 -4.38 -31.25
N ILE A 487 -23.06 -4.17 -30.80
CA ILE A 487 -22.30 -2.94 -31.04
C ILE A 487 -21.64 -2.93 -32.43
N GLY A 488 -21.44 -4.10 -33.04
CA GLY A 488 -20.67 -4.25 -34.27
C GLY A 488 -19.17 -4.06 -34.06
N ALA A 489 -18.66 -4.42 -32.89
CA ALA A 489 -17.24 -4.27 -32.54
C ALA A 489 -16.40 -5.41 -33.10
N PRO A 490 -15.08 -5.18 -33.36
CA PRO A 490 -14.16 -6.23 -33.76
C PRO A 490 -14.01 -7.29 -32.66
N GLU A 491 -13.44 -8.44 -33.02
CA GLU A 491 -13.05 -9.45 -32.04
C GLU A 491 -11.98 -8.91 -31.09
N VAL A 492 -12.23 -9.02 -29.80
CA VAL A 492 -11.32 -8.65 -28.71
C VAL A 492 -10.98 -9.91 -27.92
N PRO A 493 -9.69 -10.22 -27.68
CA PRO A 493 -9.30 -11.37 -26.87
C PRO A 493 -9.97 -11.32 -25.49
N LEU A 494 -10.59 -12.44 -25.08
CA LEU A 494 -11.20 -12.59 -23.79
C LEU A 494 -10.40 -13.59 -22.95
N GLY A 495 -9.67 -13.08 -21.96
CA GLY A 495 -8.88 -13.85 -21.02
C GLY A 495 -9.51 -13.95 -19.65
N ILE A 496 -8.86 -14.73 -18.80
CA ILE A 496 -9.25 -14.92 -17.40
C ILE A 496 -8.08 -14.66 -16.47
N MET A 497 -8.37 -14.17 -15.28
CA MET A 497 -7.39 -14.08 -14.21
C MET A 497 -7.33 -15.40 -13.44
N ILE A 498 -6.13 -15.98 -13.39
CA ILE A 498 -5.82 -17.16 -12.56
C ILE A 498 -5.38 -16.65 -11.19
N GLU A 499 -6.30 -16.57 -10.27
CA GLU A 499 -6.04 -16.04 -8.92
C GLU A 499 -6.73 -16.85 -7.82
N VAL A 500 -7.47 -17.89 -8.21
CA VAL A 500 -8.03 -18.88 -7.31
C VAL A 500 -7.36 -20.23 -7.59
N PRO A 501 -6.89 -20.98 -6.57
CA PRO A 501 -6.22 -22.26 -6.77
C PRO A 501 -6.99 -23.25 -7.66
N ALA A 502 -8.33 -23.25 -7.57
CA ALA A 502 -9.16 -24.09 -8.43
C ALA A 502 -8.96 -23.79 -9.93
N ALA A 503 -8.76 -22.54 -10.31
CA ALA A 503 -8.49 -22.14 -11.69
C ALA A 503 -7.10 -22.61 -12.15
N ALA A 504 -6.10 -22.49 -11.30
CA ALA A 504 -4.73 -22.96 -11.60
C ALA A 504 -4.70 -24.49 -11.83
N ILE A 505 -5.38 -25.26 -10.97
CA ILE A 505 -5.49 -26.70 -11.08
C ILE A 505 -6.24 -27.14 -12.36
N GLN A 506 -7.26 -26.37 -12.78
CA GLN A 506 -8.07 -26.66 -13.97
C GLN A 506 -7.60 -25.91 -15.23
N ALA A 507 -6.38 -25.35 -15.22
CA ALA A 507 -5.88 -24.47 -16.27
C ALA A 507 -5.93 -25.11 -17.68
N ASP A 508 -5.61 -26.41 -17.82
CA ASP A 508 -5.71 -27.14 -19.08
C ASP A 508 -7.13 -27.12 -19.67
N ALA A 509 -8.13 -27.35 -18.82
CA ALA A 509 -9.53 -27.35 -19.25
C ALA A 509 -10.04 -25.93 -19.53
N LEU A 510 -9.67 -24.95 -18.72
CA LEU A 510 -10.03 -23.52 -18.88
C LEU A 510 -9.41 -22.91 -20.15
N ALA A 511 -8.18 -23.29 -20.50
CA ALA A 511 -7.46 -22.79 -21.67
C ALA A 511 -8.17 -23.08 -23.00
N ARG A 512 -9.08 -24.03 -23.06
CA ARG A 512 -9.92 -24.31 -24.24
C ARG A 512 -11.00 -23.24 -24.49
N HIS A 513 -11.35 -22.49 -23.44
CA HIS A 513 -12.49 -21.59 -23.44
C HIS A 513 -12.13 -20.11 -23.28
N CYS A 514 -10.86 -19.76 -23.23
CA CYS A 514 -10.38 -18.39 -23.17
C CYS A 514 -9.14 -18.19 -24.07
N ASP A 515 -8.78 -16.94 -24.34
CA ASP A 515 -7.76 -16.60 -25.30
C ASP A 515 -6.38 -16.43 -24.65
N PHE A 516 -6.34 -16.09 -23.36
CA PHE A 516 -5.11 -15.95 -22.56
C PHE A 516 -5.39 -16.09 -21.07
N PHE A 517 -4.34 -16.27 -20.30
CA PHE A 517 -4.33 -16.18 -18.86
C PHE A 517 -3.52 -14.97 -18.37
N SER A 518 -3.95 -14.35 -17.29
CA SER A 518 -3.14 -13.47 -16.48
C SER A 518 -3.20 -13.94 -15.02
N ILE A 519 -2.05 -14.12 -14.39
CA ILE A 519 -1.99 -14.66 -13.03
C ILE A 519 -1.98 -13.52 -12.02
N GLY A 520 -2.99 -13.47 -11.15
CA GLY A 520 -3.14 -12.53 -10.05
C GLY A 520 -2.50 -13.10 -8.78
N THR A 521 -1.18 -12.96 -8.60
CA THR A 521 -0.46 -13.64 -7.53
C THR A 521 -0.83 -13.18 -6.14
N ASN A 522 -1.34 -11.97 -5.95
CA ASN A 522 -1.75 -11.47 -4.63
C ASN A 522 -2.92 -12.28 -4.06
N ASP A 523 -4.00 -12.41 -4.84
CA ASP A 523 -5.16 -13.22 -4.45
C ASP A 523 -4.84 -14.73 -4.49
N LEU A 524 -4.03 -15.19 -5.47
CA LEU A 524 -3.59 -16.57 -5.51
C LEU A 524 -2.81 -16.97 -4.25
N THR A 525 -1.93 -16.12 -3.76
CA THR A 525 -1.18 -16.32 -2.50
C THR A 525 -2.13 -16.37 -1.31
N GLN A 526 -3.04 -15.39 -1.19
CA GLN A 526 -4.03 -15.33 -0.13
C GLN A 526 -4.85 -16.61 -0.04
N TYR A 527 -5.36 -17.11 -1.16
CA TYR A 527 -6.19 -18.31 -1.18
C TYR A 527 -5.39 -19.61 -1.06
N ALA A 528 -4.17 -19.66 -1.59
CA ALA A 528 -3.31 -20.83 -1.49
C ALA A 528 -2.80 -21.07 -0.07
N LEU A 529 -2.50 -19.99 0.66
CA LEU A 529 -1.98 -20.05 2.03
C LEU A 529 -3.07 -19.88 3.09
N ALA A 530 -4.33 -19.59 2.68
CA ALA A 530 -5.45 -19.28 3.58
C ALA A 530 -5.14 -18.12 4.55
N ILE A 531 -4.46 -17.09 4.05
CA ILE A 531 -4.05 -15.90 4.82
C ILE A 531 -4.83 -14.71 4.31
N ASP A 532 -5.53 -14.02 5.21
CA ASP A 532 -6.09 -12.71 4.90
C ASP A 532 -4.97 -11.65 4.93
N ARG A 533 -4.66 -11.08 3.76
CA ARG A 533 -3.61 -10.03 3.61
C ARG A 533 -3.92 -8.73 4.37
N GLN A 534 -5.15 -8.56 4.86
CA GLN A 534 -5.52 -7.42 5.72
C GLN A 534 -5.27 -7.70 7.20
N ASN A 535 -5.06 -8.96 7.58
CA ASN A 535 -4.66 -9.31 8.93
C ASN A 535 -3.19 -8.93 9.12
N THR A 536 -2.94 -7.90 9.93
CA THR A 536 -1.60 -7.33 10.16
C THR A 536 -0.62 -8.32 10.79
N GLU A 537 -1.11 -9.33 11.53
CA GLU A 537 -0.28 -10.37 12.12
C GLU A 537 0.16 -11.41 11.07
N LEU A 538 -0.73 -11.77 10.14
CA LEU A 538 -0.50 -12.81 9.14
C LEU A 538 0.03 -12.31 7.81
N ALA A 539 -0.22 -11.05 7.46
CA ALA A 539 0.20 -10.47 6.18
C ALA A 539 1.69 -10.67 5.84
N PRO A 540 2.63 -10.62 6.81
CA PRO A 540 4.05 -10.90 6.54
C PRO A 540 4.33 -12.34 6.11
N GLU A 541 3.42 -13.29 6.39
CA GLU A 541 3.54 -14.69 5.99
C GLU A 541 2.97 -14.96 4.59
N ALA A 542 2.22 -14.02 4.02
CA ALA A 542 1.62 -14.09 2.68
C ALA A 542 2.67 -13.80 1.59
N ASP A 543 3.71 -14.64 1.50
CA ASP A 543 4.78 -14.47 0.52
C ASP A 543 4.46 -15.20 -0.78
N SER A 544 4.43 -14.47 -1.90
CA SER A 544 4.16 -15.03 -3.23
C SER A 544 5.29 -15.92 -3.76
N LEU A 545 6.48 -15.91 -3.14
CA LEU A 545 7.55 -16.86 -3.43
C LEU A 545 7.37 -18.22 -2.74
N HIS A 546 6.30 -18.41 -1.96
CA HIS A 546 6.03 -19.70 -1.33
C HIS A 546 5.92 -20.80 -2.40
N PRO A 547 6.59 -21.97 -2.21
CA PRO A 547 6.63 -23.05 -3.20
C PRO A 547 5.25 -23.51 -3.69
N ALA A 548 4.24 -23.52 -2.81
CA ALA A 548 2.87 -23.88 -3.20
C ALA A 548 2.30 -22.91 -4.25
N VAL A 549 2.58 -21.62 -4.12
CA VAL A 549 2.15 -20.59 -5.08
C VAL A 549 2.88 -20.76 -6.41
N LEU A 550 4.20 -20.99 -6.37
CA LEU A 550 5.02 -21.22 -7.57
C LEU A 550 4.57 -22.48 -8.33
N ARG A 551 4.19 -23.55 -7.61
CA ARG A 551 3.63 -24.78 -8.23
C ARG A 551 2.30 -24.51 -8.92
N LEU A 552 1.39 -23.73 -8.31
CA LEU A 552 0.13 -23.33 -8.93
C LEU A 552 0.36 -22.50 -10.20
N ILE A 553 1.32 -21.57 -10.17
CA ILE A 553 1.74 -20.80 -11.34
C ILE A 553 2.25 -21.73 -12.44
N HIS A 554 3.11 -22.68 -12.08
CA HIS A 554 3.66 -23.65 -13.03
C HIS A 554 2.55 -24.49 -13.69
N MET A 555 1.60 -25.02 -12.89
CA MET A 555 0.43 -25.75 -13.41
C MET A 555 -0.40 -24.89 -14.39
N ALA A 556 -0.58 -23.62 -14.08
CA ALA A 556 -1.29 -22.69 -14.98
C ALA A 556 -0.55 -22.50 -16.31
N CYS A 557 0.78 -22.32 -16.26
CA CYS A 557 1.62 -22.20 -17.45
C CYS A 557 1.61 -23.49 -18.32
N GLU A 558 1.73 -24.66 -17.69
CA GLU A 558 1.65 -25.94 -18.40
C GLU A 558 0.29 -26.15 -19.07
N GLY A 559 -0.81 -25.87 -18.34
CA GLY A 559 -2.17 -25.95 -18.87
C GLY A 559 -2.39 -25.03 -20.09
N ALA A 560 -1.90 -23.81 -20.00
CA ALA A 560 -1.96 -22.83 -21.09
C ALA A 560 -1.13 -23.28 -22.31
N ALA A 561 0.09 -23.79 -22.09
CA ALA A 561 1.02 -24.20 -23.14
C ALA A 561 0.46 -25.33 -24.02
N ARG A 562 -0.30 -26.27 -23.45
CA ARG A 562 -0.98 -27.35 -24.20
C ARG A 562 -1.96 -26.81 -25.25
N HIS A 563 -2.52 -25.63 -25.03
CA HIS A 563 -3.45 -24.95 -25.93
C HIS A 563 -2.87 -23.72 -26.61
N LYS A 564 -1.56 -23.50 -26.50
CA LYS A 564 -0.83 -22.34 -27.06
C LYS A 564 -1.44 -21.02 -26.60
N ARG A 565 -1.84 -20.96 -25.33
CA ARG A 565 -2.36 -19.73 -24.74
C ARG A 565 -1.23 -18.93 -24.12
N PHE A 566 -1.30 -17.64 -24.30
CA PHE A 566 -0.42 -16.66 -23.69
C PHE A 566 -0.69 -16.59 -22.18
N VAL A 567 0.37 -16.43 -21.37
CA VAL A 567 0.28 -16.29 -19.92
C VAL A 567 1.03 -15.03 -19.50
N GLY A 568 0.31 -14.09 -18.89
CA GLY A 568 0.86 -12.95 -18.17
C GLY A 568 0.81 -13.14 -16.66
N VAL A 569 1.56 -12.33 -15.93
CA VAL A 569 1.49 -12.18 -14.46
C VAL A 569 1.41 -10.71 -14.11
N CYS A 570 0.47 -10.33 -13.26
CA CYS A 570 0.24 -8.92 -12.88
C CYS A 570 0.24 -8.66 -11.37
N GLY A 571 0.57 -9.66 -10.54
CA GLY A 571 0.71 -9.49 -9.10
C GLY A 571 2.09 -8.97 -8.68
N GLY A 572 2.26 -8.72 -7.39
CA GLY A 572 3.46 -8.10 -6.82
C GLY A 572 4.79 -8.79 -7.12
N ILE A 573 4.79 -10.12 -7.24
CA ILE A 573 5.99 -10.92 -7.57
C ILE A 573 6.58 -10.57 -8.95
N ALA A 574 5.78 -10.06 -9.90
CA ALA A 574 6.27 -9.66 -11.21
C ALA A 574 7.23 -8.46 -11.15
N GLY A 575 7.06 -7.58 -10.15
CA GLY A 575 7.95 -6.44 -9.90
C GLY A 575 9.20 -6.76 -9.07
N ASP A 576 9.27 -7.95 -8.48
CA ASP A 576 10.48 -8.45 -7.82
C ASP A 576 11.45 -9.01 -8.87
N PRO A 577 12.68 -8.47 -9.04
CA PRO A 577 13.62 -8.95 -10.05
C PRO A 577 13.93 -10.45 -9.95
N PHE A 578 14.01 -11.01 -8.74
CA PHE A 578 14.20 -12.44 -8.55
C PHE A 578 12.93 -13.24 -8.88
N GLY A 579 11.77 -12.77 -8.39
CA GLY A 579 10.48 -13.34 -8.71
C GLY A 579 10.21 -13.35 -10.21
N ALA A 580 10.55 -12.27 -10.92
CA ALA A 580 10.45 -12.16 -12.38
C ALA A 580 11.28 -13.24 -13.10
N CYS A 581 12.49 -13.52 -12.61
CA CYS A 581 13.33 -14.61 -13.11
C CYS A 581 12.66 -15.98 -12.94
N LEU A 582 12.09 -16.25 -11.77
CA LEU A 582 11.36 -17.50 -11.51
C LEU A 582 10.14 -17.64 -12.42
N LEU A 583 9.36 -16.56 -12.58
CA LEU A 583 8.18 -16.54 -13.45
C LEU A 583 8.54 -16.82 -14.91
N ALA A 584 9.62 -16.20 -15.42
CA ALA A 584 10.13 -16.47 -16.75
C ALA A 584 10.53 -17.96 -16.89
N GLY A 585 11.21 -18.52 -15.89
CA GLY A 585 11.58 -19.93 -15.84
C GLY A 585 10.38 -20.89 -15.80
N LEU A 586 9.27 -20.50 -15.17
CA LEU A 586 8.01 -21.27 -15.14
C LEU A 586 7.21 -21.21 -16.44
N GLY A 587 7.61 -20.38 -17.41
CA GLY A 587 6.98 -20.30 -18.72
C GLY A 587 6.00 -19.13 -18.88
N VAL A 588 6.12 -18.10 -18.08
CA VAL A 588 5.36 -16.84 -18.22
C VAL A 588 5.88 -16.05 -19.42
N HIS A 589 4.99 -15.47 -20.21
CA HIS A 589 5.29 -14.73 -21.43
C HIS A 589 5.30 -13.20 -21.23
N GLU A 590 4.57 -12.70 -20.22
CA GLU A 590 4.47 -11.27 -19.90
C GLU A 590 4.53 -11.05 -18.39
N LEU A 591 5.24 -10.01 -17.99
CA LEU A 591 5.31 -9.54 -16.62
C LEU A 591 4.78 -8.10 -16.57
N SER A 592 3.73 -7.88 -15.78
CA SER A 592 3.12 -6.57 -15.60
C SER A 592 3.25 -6.11 -14.15
N MET A 593 3.79 -4.92 -13.94
CA MET A 593 4.19 -4.42 -12.64
C MET A 593 4.00 -2.91 -12.51
N THR A 594 4.26 -2.39 -11.34
CA THR A 594 4.33 -0.95 -11.10
C THR A 594 5.39 -0.32 -12.02
N PRO A 595 5.14 0.83 -12.66
CA PRO A 595 6.09 1.43 -13.62
C PRO A 595 7.52 1.62 -13.10
N ARG A 596 7.69 1.88 -11.80
CA ARG A 596 9.02 2.08 -11.17
C ARG A 596 9.88 0.82 -11.14
N ASP A 597 9.27 -0.37 -11.16
CA ASP A 597 9.96 -1.66 -11.06
C ASP A 597 10.48 -2.14 -12.42
N LEU A 598 9.95 -1.58 -13.52
CA LEU A 598 10.23 -2.00 -14.90
C LEU A 598 11.73 -2.03 -15.23
N PRO A 599 12.53 -0.95 -14.95
CA PRO A 599 13.94 -0.92 -15.33
C PRO A 599 14.76 -2.04 -14.67
N GLY A 600 14.57 -2.26 -13.36
CA GLY A 600 15.29 -3.28 -12.59
C GLY A 600 14.96 -4.70 -13.06
N VAL A 601 13.68 -5.01 -13.27
CA VAL A 601 13.24 -6.32 -13.78
C VAL A 601 13.80 -6.56 -15.18
N LYS A 602 13.74 -5.58 -16.10
CA LYS A 602 14.31 -5.70 -17.43
C LYS A 602 15.82 -5.93 -17.41
N ALA A 603 16.54 -5.22 -16.53
CA ALA A 603 17.98 -5.39 -16.39
C ALA A 603 18.33 -6.80 -15.89
N ARG A 604 17.61 -7.30 -14.88
CA ARG A 604 17.81 -8.65 -14.33
C ARG A 604 17.58 -9.75 -15.36
N LEU A 605 16.49 -9.64 -16.15
CA LEU A 605 16.17 -10.61 -17.19
C LEU A 605 17.23 -10.61 -18.32
N ARG A 606 17.70 -9.42 -18.75
CA ARG A 606 18.78 -9.31 -19.74
C ARG A 606 20.10 -9.94 -19.28
N GLY A 607 20.35 -9.92 -17.98
CA GLY A 607 21.50 -10.57 -17.36
C GLY A 607 21.40 -12.10 -17.23
N SER A 608 20.26 -12.69 -17.58
CA SER A 608 19.91 -14.09 -17.30
C SER A 608 19.92 -14.94 -18.59
N ASP A 609 19.90 -16.25 -18.42
CA ASP A 609 19.74 -17.27 -19.47
C ASP A 609 18.48 -18.09 -19.16
N LEU A 610 17.58 -18.27 -20.14
CA LEU A 610 16.30 -18.94 -19.92
C LEU A 610 16.46 -20.39 -19.45
N GLY A 611 17.47 -21.10 -19.96
CA GLY A 611 17.74 -22.46 -19.54
C GLY A 611 18.10 -22.54 -18.05
N ALA A 612 18.92 -21.59 -17.58
CA ALA A 612 19.27 -21.45 -16.17
C ALA A 612 18.05 -21.06 -15.31
N LEU A 613 17.21 -20.12 -15.82
CA LEU A 613 15.99 -19.70 -15.13
C LEU A 613 14.99 -20.84 -14.96
N LYS A 614 14.83 -21.71 -15.97
CA LYS A 614 13.98 -22.91 -15.86
C LYS A 614 14.45 -23.86 -14.75
N ALA A 615 15.75 -24.14 -14.71
CA ALA A 615 16.32 -24.99 -13.68
C ALA A 615 16.16 -24.39 -12.28
N LEU A 616 16.36 -23.07 -12.15
CA LEU A 616 16.20 -22.32 -10.91
C LEU A 616 14.73 -22.36 -10.45
N ALA A 617 13.78 -22.10 -11.34
CA ALA A 617 12.35 -22.08 -11.03
C ALA A 617 11.82 -23.43 -10.56
N LEU A 618 12.26 -24.53 -11.18
CA LEU A 618 11.91 -25.87 -10.73
C LEU A 618 12.48 -26.17 -9.33
N ARG A 619 13.74 -25.80 -9.08
CA ARG A 619 14.34 -25.92 -7.74
C ARG A 619 13.58 -25.08 -6.70
N ALA A 620 13.10 -23.88 -7.07
CA ALA A 620 12.29 -23.04 -6.20
C ALA A 620 10.95 -23.71 -5.83
N CYS A 621 10.32 -24.42 -6.76
CA CYS A 621 9.12 -25.21 -6.49
C CYS A 621 9.34 -26.38 -5.52
N GLU A 622 10.57 -26.84 -5.34
CA GLU A 622 10.94 -27.97 -4.46
C GLU A 622 11.35 -27.55 -3.05
N GLN A 623 11.50 -26.23 -2.81
CA GLN A 623 11.88 -25.72 -1.49
C GLN A 623 10.78 -25.94 -0.44
N GLU A 624 11.16 -25.81 0.83
CA GLU A 624 10.27 -26.01 1.98
C GLU A 624 9.40 -24.77 2.26
N ASP A 625 9.96 -23.57 2.06
CA ASP A 625 9.30 -22.29 2.33
C ASP A 625 9.82 -21.16 1.43
N ALA A 626 9.22 -19.97 1.58
CA ALA A 626 9.60 -18.79 0.81
C ALA A 626 11.01 -18.26 1.15
N ALA A 627 11.47 -18.45 2.38
CA ALA A 627 12.81 -18.02 2.80
C ALA A 627 13.88 -18.87 2.10
N ALA A 628 13.68 -20.19 2.03
CA ALA A 628 14.53 -21.09 1.28
C ALA A 628 14.54 -20.78 -0.23
N VAL A 629 13.40 -20.37 -0.80
CA VAL A 629 13.34 -19.89 -2.19
C VAL A 629 14.18 -18.64 -2.36
N ARG A 630 14.04 -17.65 -1.48
CA ARG A 630 14.85 -16.41 -1.54
C ARG A 630 16.34 -16.67 -1.41
N ALA A 631 16.75 -17.66 -0.62
CA ALA A 631 18.16 -18.04 -0.47
C ALA A 631 18.79 -18.54 -1.78
N LEU A 632 17.99 -19.00 -2.75
CA LEU A 632 18.48 -19.40 -4.06
C LEU A 632 19.01 -18.22 -4.89
N ASP A 633 18.56 -16.99 -4.64
CA ASP A 633 19.06 -15.78 -5.33
C ASP A 633 20.51 -15.50 -4.95
N SER A 634 20.84 -15.58 -3.66
CA SER A 634 22.20 -15.33 -3.15
C SER A 634 23.20 -16.44 -3.56
N ALA A 635 22.74 -17.67 -3.72
CA ALA A 635 23.56 -18.78 -4.15
C ALA A 635 23.88 -18.76 -5.67
N GLY A 636 23.06 -18.07 -6.48
CA GLY A 636 23.22 -17.95 -7.94
C GLY A 636 24.07 -16.74 -8.38
N GLY A 637 24.34 -15.79 -7.50
CA GLY A 637 25.12 -14.58 -7.81
C GLY A 637 26.64 -14.77 -7.93
N ALA A 638 27.12 -16.00 -7.83
CA ALA A 638 28.54 -16.36 -7.94
C ALA A 638 28.87 -17.20 -9.20
N ALA A 639 27.98 -17.23 -10.21
CA ALA A 639 28.23 -17.96 -11.47
C ALA A 639 28.10 -17.02 -12.71
#